data_2c534f6b94b96b03aaa28a9f8329d24b
#
_entry.id   2c534f6b94b96b03aaa28a9f8329d24b
#
_cell.length_a   1.000
_cell.length_b   1.000
_cell.length_c   1.000
_cell.angle_alpha   90.00
_cell.angle_beta   90.00
_cell.angle_gamma   90.00
#
_symmetry.space_group_name_H-M   'P 1'
#
loop_
_entity.id
_entity.type
_entity.pdbx_description
1 polymer ?
#
loop_
_entity_poly.entity_id
_entity_poly.type
_entity_poly.pdbx_seq_one_letter_code
_entity_poly.pdbx_strand_id
1 'polypeptide(L)'
;MTDDISWDDFIDMIDESDSDGASVDADWMDELYAIHATPYDINEVTVDELRGLPFLTAEQADGIVEYVKRNGRVESLGELMMIKCLTERERKMLRLFLTVGSKKEALTLKPNALKQGKHEVLWRTDVPLYCKEGFKAVSREVLKKNPNKVYVGDRYRHAMRYAFNMGEHLKAGAMMEKDAGETGVDYKAGYVMIKNTGVIKNAIVGSFRVSYGKGLTVSTSTSFGKGMMLAGIDKIDTGVNKYSGMGEWGYFNGGAVTLRMNKWELSLYGSLRNADGTFRNDSTGITAFKTDGLHRTKLERSKKGNVNVTDMGANLHWGRGNVMVSASVAITHLDVPLCPSYDTKASLYKKYQARGKDFAVGGISYLWRIKRVTLSGENAFSSTQYQNGTAWIGCAQWDADGNNVFSLIGRYYGAKFVSMNGKAFGENANVQNEEGVYASWATRMIKKLQLTVYADFMYFPWLKYGVSNSSYAFEWAAQATYSKNKSTNVSLKYKMKAKQKDFKIKSNGGSGASGTDGKTVTVLGWRTTHNAKITLRHSIAPAWTLRANAAAVVNTSNATSAETGFAIGGNMRWKKPNGKAWVDMGATGFFTDSYGARVYTYEASLPYTFGFTSFFYKGMRTTLAASLPLVQGHLTLNTKIGSTIYFDRMAIGTGLDKIDATHKEDVQVQVKWMF
;
A
#
# COMPACT_ATOMS: atom_id res chain seq x y z
N MET A 1 11.85 16.34 27.84
CA MET A 1 11.58 16.47 26.40
C MET A 1 11.42 15.06 25.85
N THR A 2 10.24 14.71 25.43
CA THR A 2 9.91 13.40 24.88
C THR A 2 10.51 13.28 23.48
N ASP A 3 11.39 12.31 23.27
CA ASP A 3 11.99 11.95 21.98
C ASP A 3 10.94 11.28 21.06
N ASP A 4 9.96 12.03 20.61
CA ASP A 4 8.93 11.53 19.72
C ASP A 4 9.48 11.52 18.29
N ILE A 5 9.36 10.37 17.61
CA ILE A 5 9.63 10.29 16.17
C ILE A 5 8.56 11.09 15.43
N SER A 6 8.92 11.69 14.30
CA SER A 6 7.97 12.36 13.44
C SER A 6 7.26 11.35 12.51
N TRP A 7 6.14 11.75 11.93
CA TRP A 7 5.47 10.98 10.89
C TRP A 7 6.41 10.63 9.73
N ASP A 8 7.22 11.58 9.30
CA ASP A 8 8.18 11.38 8.21
C ASP A 8 9.28 10.37 8.56
N ASP A 9 9.70 10.33 9.82
CA ASP A 9 10.66 9.32 10.30
C ASP A 9 10.06 7.94 10.28
N PHE A 10 8.79 7.83 10.66
CA PHE A 10 8.05 6.58 10.58
C PHE A 10 7.93 6.09 9.14
N ILE A 11 7.56 6.97 8.21
CA ILE A 11 7.47 6.65 6.79
C ILE A 11 8.80 6.16 6.21
N ASP A 12 9.90 6.82 6.53
CA ASP A 12 11.22 6.41 6.06
C ASP A 12 11.67 5.04 6.61
N MET A 13 11.22 4.71 7.84
CA MET A 13 11.48 3.40 8.45
C MET A 13 10.71 2.24 7.79
N ILE A 14 9.54 2.53 7.22
CA ILE A 14 8.68 1.54 6.58
C ILE A 14 8.82 1.54 5.05
N ASP A 15 9.67 2.40 4.50
CA ASP A 15 9.89 2.49 3.06
C ASP A 15 10.45 1.19 2.48
N GLU A 16 9.70 0.59 1.59
CA GLU A 16 10.09 -0.55 0.77
C GLU A 16 9.98 -0.26 -0.74
N SER A 17 9.88 1.02 -1.10
CA SER A 17 9.85 1.44 -2.51
C SER A 17 11.15 0.99 -3.21
N ASP A 18 11.02 0.35 -4.34
CA ASP A 18 12.13 -0.12 -5.17
C ASP A 18 11.90 0.16 -6.66
N SER A 19 12.96 -0.02 -7.46
CA SER A 19 12.94 0.21 -8.91
C SER A 19 11.99 -0.71 -9.69
N ASP A 20 11.53 -1.80 -9.09
CA ASP A 20 10.62 -2.76 -9.73
C ASP A 20 9.16 -2.29 -9.76
N GLY A 21 8.85 -1.14 -9.14
CA GLY A 21 7.52 -0.56 -9.10
C GLY A 21 6.60 -1.18 -8.05
N ALA A 22 7.12 -1.96 -7.12
CA ALA A 22 6.41 -2.27 -5.89
C ALA A 22 6.27 -0.96 -5.10
N SER A 23 5.26 -0.18 -5.44
CA SER A 23 4.89 1.01 -4.67
C SER A 23 4.24 0.56 -3.37
N VAL A 24 4.61 1.19 -2.28
CA VAL A 24 3.78 1.19 -1.09
C VAL A 24 2.41 1.71 -1.53
N ASP A 25 1.37 0.93 -1.28
CA ASP A 25 0.01 1.26 -1.67
C ASP A 25 -0.38 2.61 -1.03
N ALA A 26 -0.75 3.59 -1.85
CA ALA A 26 -1.09 4.94 -1.39
C ALA A 26 -2.28 4.92 -0.42
N ASP A 27 -3.25 4.03 -0.64
CA ASP A 27 -4.43 3.89 0.23
C ASP A 27 -4.07 3.44 1.64
N TRP A 28 -3.03 2.62 1.77
CA TRP A 28 -2.53 2.20 3.08
C TRP A 28 -1.89 3.35 3.85
N MET A 29 -1.13 4.19 3.18
CA MET A 29 -0.55 5.40 3.77
C MET A 29 -1.65 6.33 4.26
N ASP A 30 -2.73 6.45 3.51
CA ASP A 30 -3.92 7.22 3.89
C ASP A 30 -4.57 6.67 5.16
N GLU A 31 -4.68 5.34 5.29
CA GLU A 31 -5.25 4.69 6.48
C GLU A 31 -4.37 4.91 7.72
N LEU A 32 -3.06 4.72 7.62
CA LEU A 32 -2.14 5.00 8.72
C LEU A 32 -2.15 6.48 9.10
N TYR A 33 -2.20 7.38 8.11
CA TYR A 33 -2.28 8.79 8.41
C TYR A 33 -3.61 9.15 9.09
N ALA A 34 -4.72 8.51 8.71
CA ALA A 34 -6.01 8.69 9.38
C ALA A 34 -5.96 8.27 10.86
N ILE A 35 -5.24 7.18 11.19
CA ILE A 35 -5.01 6.78 12.58
C ILE A 35 -4.09 7.78 13.29
N HIS A 36 -3.02 8.23 12.63
CA HIS A 36 -2.13 9.25 13.18
C HIS A 36 -2.83 10.59 13.45
N ALA A 37 -3.74 11.01 12.57
CA ALA A 37 -4.54 12.23 12.73
C ALA A 37 -5.53 12.13 13.91
N THR A 38 -6.06 10.94 14.17
CA THR A 38 -6.97 10.62 15.27
C THR A 38 -6.51 9.38 16.03
N PRO A 39 -5.46 9.51 16.89
CA PRO A 39 -4.87 8.37 17.58
C PRO A 39 -5.88 7.63 18.46
N TYR A 40 -5.72 6.32 18.56
CA TYR A 40 -6.54 5.48 19.44
C TYR A 40 -6.29 5.81 20.92
N ASP A 41 -7.33 5.77 21.74
CA ASP A 41 -7.15 5.80 23.19
C ASP A 41 -6.62 4.45 23.66
N ILE A 42 -5.45 4.43 24.30
CA ILE A 42 -4.81 3.21 24.81
C ILE A 42 -5.72 2.42 25.76
N ASN A 43 -6.63 3.10 26.45
CA ASN A 43 -7.56 2.49 27.40
C ASN A 43 -8.80 1.86 26.74
N GLU A 44 -9.05 2.18 25.48
CA GLU A 44 -10.23 1.72 24.73
C GLU A 44 -9.86 0.93 23.45
N VAL A 45 -8.59 1.01 23.04
CA VAL A 45 -8.11 0.36 21.83
C VAL A 45 -8.25 -1.16 21.91
N THR A 46 -8.73 -1.74 20.83
CA THR A 46 -8.90 -3.20 20.71
C THR A 46 -7.63 -3.86 20.19
N VAL A 47 -7.49 -5.16 20.49
CA VAL A 47 -6.39 -5.97 19.94
C VAL A 47 -6.36 -5.91 18.40
N ASP A 48 -7.52 -5.94 17.75
CA ASP A 48 -7.61 -5.91 16.28
C ASP A 48 -7.15 -4.58 15.69
N GLU A 49 -7.45 -3.46 16.34
CA GLU A 49 -6.94 -2.14 15.93
C GLU A 49 -5.42 -2.05 16.05
N LEU A 50 -4.86 -2.57 17.14
CA LEU A 50 -3.41 -2.63 17.32
C LEU A 50 -2.76 -3.59 16.30
N ARG A 51 -3.39 -4.73 16.00
CA ARG A 51 -2.92 -5.67 14.97
C ARG A 51 -2.96 -5.05 13.57
N GLY A 52 -3.80 -4.06 13.33
CA GLY A 52 -3.82 -3.25 12.10
C GLY A 52 -2.57 -2.39 11.92
N LEU A 53 -1.80 -2.12 12.98
CA LEU A 53 -0.54 -1.40 12.88
C LEU A 53 0.56 -2.34 12.34
N PRO A 54 1.26 -1.95 11.26
CA PRO A 54 2.14 -2.84 10.50
C PRO A 54 3.41 -3.27 11.25
N PHE A 55 3.81 -2.50 12.24
CA PHE A 55 5.06 -2.69 12.98
C PHE A 55 4.90 -3.46 14.30
N LEU A 56 3.67 -3.80 14.68
CA LEU A 56 3.39 -4.60 15.88
C LEU A 56 3.18 -6.06 15.49
N THR A 57 3.73 -6.97 16.29
CA THR A 57 3.35 -8.39 16.26
C THR A 57 2.01 -8.60 16.96
N ALA A 58 1.37 -9.75 16.73
CA ALA A 58 0.14 -10.09 17.44
C ALA A 58 0.38 -10.18 18.95
N GLU A 59 1.53 -10.72 19.39
CA GLU A 59 1.91 -10.81 20.80
C GLU A 59 2.06 -9.42 21.43
N GLN A 60 2.66 -8.47 20.72
CA GLN A 60 2.81 -7.10 21.20
C GLN A 60 1.46 -6.40 21.34
N ALA A 61 0.55 -6.60 20.37
CA ALA A 61 -0.81 -6.06 20.44
C ALA A 61 -1.60 -6.65 21.63
N ASP A 62 -1.53 -7.96 21.82
CA ASP A 62 -2.15 -8.66 22.95
C ASP A 62 -1.57 -8.17 24.27
N GLY A 63 -0.24 -8.02 24.36
CA GLY A 63 0.47 -7.56 25.56
C GLY A 63 0.11 -6.14 26.00
N ILE A 64 -0.17 -5.23 25.05
CA ILE A 64 -0.67 -3.88 25.36
C ILE A 64 -2.05 -3.95 26.02
N VAL A 65 -2.99 -4.69 25.42
CA VAL A 65 -4.37 -4.79 25.91
C VAL A 65 -4.41 -5.56 27.25
N GLU A 66 -3.59 -6.60 27.41
CA GLU A 66 -3.48 -7.33 28.66
C GLU A 66 -2.92 -6.47 29.79
N TYR A 67 -1.91 -5.64 29.50
CA TYR A 67 -1.36 -4.67 30.45
C TYR A 67 -2.45 -3.72 30.98
N VAL A 68 -3.25 -3.13 30.08
CA VAL A 68 -4.36 -2.25 30.42
C VAL A 68 -5.41 -2.98 31.28
N LYS A 69 -5.79 -4.20 30.90
CA LYS A 69 -6.76 -5.02 31.66
C LYS A 69 -6.27 -5.35 33.08
N ARG A 70 -4.98 -5.67 33.23
CA ARG A 70 -4.40 -6.10 34.51
C ARG A 70 -4.11 -4.94 35.45
N ASN A 71 -3.63 -3.82 34.94
CA ASN A 71 -3.19 -2.70 35.77
C ASN A 71 -4.25 -1.58 35.86
N GLY A 72 -5.39 -1.73 35.16
CA GLY A 72 -6.42 -0.71 35.05
C GLY A 72 -6.06 0.40 34.07
N ARG A 73 -6.59 1.58 34.32
CA ARG A 73 -6.43 2.71 33.40
C ARG A 73 -4.97 3.18 33.35
N VAL A 74 -4.47 3.32 32.13
CA VAL A 74 -3.18 3.95 31.82
C VAL A 74 -3.35 5.47 31.86
N GLU A 75 -2.54 6.17 32.64
CA GLU A 75 -2.58 7.62 32.83
C GLU A 75 -1.58 8.36 31.92
N SER A 76 -0.55 7.66 31.44
CA SER A 76 0.49 8.23 30.59
C SER A 76 1.05 7.21 29.59
N LEU A 77 1.32 7.64 28.35
CA LEU A 77 2.04 6.81 27.38
C LEU A 77 3.48 6.46 27.82
N GLY A 78 3.97 7.07 28.89
CA GLY A 78 5.21 6.64 29.57
C GLY A 78 5.14 5.22 30.10
N GLU A 79 3.95 4.74 30.48
CA GLU A 79 3.73 3.38 30.98
C GLU A 79 3.96 2.28 29.94
N LEU A 80 4.01 2.62 28.64
CA LEU A 80 4.46 1.67 27.60
C LEU A 80 5.86 1.10 27.90
N MET A 81 6.66 1.76 28.72
CA MET A 81 7.96 1.24 29.18
C MET A 81 7.84 -0.01 30.06
N MET A 82 6.71 -0.19 30.74
CA MET A 82 6.45 -1.34 31.61
C MET A 82 6.03 -2.59 30.83
N ILE A 83 5.67 -2.45 29.54
CA ILE A 83 5.27 -3.55 28.67
C ILE A 83 6.54 -4.19 28.08
N LYS A 84 6.90 -5.36 28.63
CA LYS A 84 8.20 -6.03 28.35
C LYS A 84 8.36 -6.49 26.89
N CYS A 85 7.28 -6.86 26.21
CA CYS A 85 7.32 -7.32 24.82
C CYS A 85 7.54 -6.17 23.81
N LEU A 86 7.45 -4.90 24.24
CA LEU A 86 7.69 -3.73 23.40
C LEU A 86 9.15 -3.28 23.47
N THR A 87 9.76 -3.02 22.33
CA THR A 87 11.06 -2.37 22.25
C THR A 87 10.94 -0.85 22.28
N GLU A 88 12.07 -0.15 22.44
CA GLU A 88 12.11 1.31 22.38
C GLU A 88 11.57 1.86 21.04
N ARG A 89 11.82 1.15 19.94
CA ARG A 89 11.34 1.53 18.61
C ARG A 89 9.82 1.46 18.51
N GLU A 90 9.19 0.33 18.88
CA GLU A 90 7.74 0.18 18.86
C GLU A 90 7.07 1.18 19.80
N ARG A 91 7.64 1.42 21.01
CA ARG A 91 7.13 2.44 21.93
C ARG A 91 7.14 3.85 21.33
N LYS A 92 8.20 4.21 20.60
CA LYS A 92 8.27 5.49 19.89
C LYS A 92 7.25 5.56 18.76
N MET A 93 7.14 4.50 17.95
CA MET A 93 6.16 4.44 16.87
C MET A 93 4.72 4.48 17.41
N LEU A 94 4.43 3.76 18.49
CA LEU A 94 3.10 3.75 19.12
C LEU A 94 2.61 5.13 19.55
N ARG A 95 3.52 6.04 19.95
CA ARG A 95 3.16 7.42 20.31
C ARG A 95 2.57 8.24 19.14
N LEU A 96 2.79 7.82 17.91
CA LEU A 96 2.13 8.40 16.73
C LEU A 96 0.67 7.95 16.58
N PHE A 97 0.31 6.80 17.15
CA PHE A 97 -0.96 6.13 16.94
C PHE A 97 -1.80 5.95 18.19
N LEU A 98 -1.24 6.23 19.36
CA LEU A 98 -1.92 6.12 20.65
C LEU A 98 -1.97 7.46 21.38
N THR A 99 -3.03 7.65 22.13
CA THR A 99 -3.22 8.78 23.07
C THR A 99 -3.79 8.26 24.38
N VAL A 100 -3.72 9.06 25.44
CA VAL A 100 -4.44 8.81 26.69
C VAL A 100 -5.64 9.74 26.71
N GLY A 101 -6.83 9.20 26.57
CA GLY A 101 -8.08 9.97 26.63
C GLY A 101 -8.44 10.37 28.05
N SER A 102 -9.18 11.47 28.21
CA SER A 102 -9.83 11.79 29.47
C SER A 102 -10.92 10.78 29.79
N LYS A 103 -11.16 10.50 31.08
CA LYS A 103 -12.27 9.65 31.53
C LYS A 103 -13.59 10.19 30.96
N LYS A 104 -14.15 9.52 29.96
CA LYS A 104 -15.46 9.89 29.38
C LYS A 104 -16.54 9.04 30.01
N GLU A 105 -17.63 9.66 30.36
CA GLU A 105 -18.87 8.96 30.71
C GLU A 105 -19.35 8.11 29.53
N ALA A 106 -19.98 6.96 29.85
CA ALA A 106 -20.55 6.07 28.84
C ALA A 106 -21.41 6.87 27.83
N LEU A 107 -21.09 6.75 26.55
CA LEU A 107 -21.76 7.47 25.47
C LEU A 107 -23.22 6.99 25.38
N THR A 108 -24.13 7.78 25.91
CA THR A 108 -25.55 7.68 25.56
C THR A 108 -25.77 8.41 24.23
N LEU A 109 -26.30 7.73 23.22
CA LEU A 109 -26.73 8.30 21.94
C LEU A 109 -27.89 9.30 22.18
N LYS A 110 -27.56 10.49 22.68
CA LYS A 110 -28.52 11.60 22.81
C LYS A 110 -28.56 12.39 21.49
N PRO A 111 -29.66 13.08 21.15
CA PRO A 111 -29.77 13.87 19.92
C PRO A 111 -28.64 14.90 19.70
N ASN A 112 -27.99 15.34 20.79
CA ASN A 112 -26.84 16.26 20.75
C ASN A 112 -25.48 15.57 20.60
N ALA A 113 -25.42 14.26 20.42
CA ALA A 113 -24.19 13.50 20.33
C ALA A 113 -23.31 13.94 19.14
N LEU A 114 -23.89 14.37 18.04
CA LEU A 114 -23.17 14.91 16.88
C LEU A 114 -22.34 16.16 17.23
N LYS A 115 -22.77 16.98 18.18
CA LYS A 115 -22.04 18.16 18.63
C LYS A 115 -20.84 17.83 19.55
N GLN A 116 -20.81 16.62 20.09
CA GLN A 116 -19.73 16.16 21.00
C GLN A 116 -18.62 15.41 20.29
N GLY A 117 -18.80 15.08 19.02
CA GLY A 117 -17.80 14.41 18.19
C GLY A 117 -16.69 15.35 17.71
N LYS A 118 -15.61 14.77 17.23
CA LYS A 118 -14.53 15.50 16.54
C LYS A 118 -14.81 15.46 15.05
N HIS A 119 -14.83 16.61 14.42
CA HIS A 119 -14.97 16.77 12.97
C HIS A 119 -13.65 17.20 12.36
N GLU A 120 -13.28 16.63 11.25
CA GLU A 120 -12.16 17.03 10.42
C GLU A 120 -12.63 17.18 8.98
N VAL A 121 -12.38 18.34 8.39
CA VAL A 121 -12.52 18.59 6.96
C VAL A 121 -11.14 18.88 6.40
N LEU A 122 -10.78 18.19 5.34
CA LEU A 122 -9.55 18.40 4.63
C LEU A 122 -9.86 18.62 3.15
N TRP A 123 -9.39 19.73 2.60
CA TRP A 123 -9.46 20.04 1.19
C TRP A 123 -8.07 20.24 0.62
N ARG A 124 -7.77 19.62 -0.53
CA ARG A 124 -6.50 19.73 -1.24
C ARG A 124 -6.73 20.08 -2.69
N THR A 125 -5.83 20.92 -3.22
CA THR A 125 -5.73 21.23 -4.63
C THR A 125 -4.28 21.06 -5.08
N ASP A 126 -4.07 20.29 -6.16
CA ASP A 126 -2.79 20.14 -6.82
C ASP A 126 -2.80 21.01 -8.11
N VAL A 127 -1.85 21.93 -8.20
CA VAL A 127 -1.75 22.94 -9.27
C VAL A 127 -0.44 22.73 -10.04
N PRO A 128 -0.46 22.06 -11.19
CA PRO A 128 0.72 22.01 -12.05
C PRO A 128 0.93 23.38 -12.73
N LEU A 129 2.15 23.92 -12.63
CA LEU A 129 2.52 25.16 -13.31
C LEU A 129 3.01 24.93 -14.75
N TYR A 130 2.99 23.67 -15.21
CA TYR A 130 3.29 23.24 -16.58
C TYR A 130 2.03 22.82 -17.31
N CYS A 131 2.11 22.70 -18.63
CA CYS A 131 1.02 22.22 -19.47
C CYS A 131 1.41 20.90 -20.15
N LYS A 132 0.60 19.84 -19.94
CA LYS A 132 0.73 18.57 -20.64
C LYS A 132 0.08 18.67 -22.04
N GLU A 133 0.55 17.85 -22.97
CA GLU A 133 0.03 17.77 -24.34
C GLU A 133 -1.49 17.61 -24.40
N GLY A 134 -2.04 16.77 -23.51
CA GLY A 134 -3.48 16.51 -23.43
C GLY A 134 -4.36 17.72 -23.06
N PHE A 135 -3.77 18.81 -22.55
CA PHE A 135 -4.49 20.06 -22.24
C PHE A 135 -4.34 21.13 -23.32
N LYS A 136 -3.53 20.90 -24.36
CA LYS A 136 -3.37 21.84 -25.46
C LYS A 136 -4.60 21.82 -26.38
N ALA A 137 -4.92 22.97 -26.93
CA ALA A 137 -5.98 23.08 -27.92
C ALA A 137 -5.63 22.30 -29.20
N VAL A 138 -6.56 21.51 -29.67
CA VAL A 138 -6.45 20.70 -30.89
C VAL A 138 -7.55 21.08 -31.87
N SER A 139 -7.24 21.12 -33.18
CA SER A 139 -8.22 21.48 -34.20
C SER A 139 -9.42 20.51 -34.23
N ARG A 140 -10.59 21.04 -34.64
CA ARG A 140 -11.82 20.22 -34.75
C ARG A 140 -11.67 19.04 -35.70
N GLU A 141 -10.86 19.17 -36.75
CA GLU A 141 -10.59 18.09 -37.72
C GLU A 141 -9.81 16.94 -37.09
N VAL A 142 -8.80 17.22 -36.26
CA VAL A 142 -8.04 16.22 -35.54
C VAL A 142 -8.92 15.51 -34.50
N LEU A 143 -9.79 16.26 -33.80
CA LEU A 143 -10.73 15.69 -32.83
C LEU A 143 -11.82 14.80 -33.48
N LYS A 144 -12.26 15.13 -34.71
CA LYS A 144 -13.16 14.26 -35.46
C LYS A 144 -12.48 12.94 -35.82
N LYS A 145 -11.19 12.94 -36.17
CA LYS A 145 -10.43 11.72 -36.50
C LYS A 145 -10.04 10.92 -35.25
N ASN A 146 -9.68 11.58 -34.17
CA ASN A 146 -9.30 10.94 -32.90
C ASN A 146 -9.78 11.76 -31.69
N PRO A 147 -10.95 11.48 -31.14
CA PRO A 147 -11.52 12.23 -30.01
C PRO A 147 -10.75 12.05 -28.70
N ASN A 148 -9.80 11.10 -28.65
CA ASN A 148 -8.98 10.83 -27.46
C ASN A 148 -7.63 11.57 -27.45
N LYS A 149 -7.45 12.56 -28.34
CA LYS A 149 -6.25 13.39 -28.44
C LYS A 149 -6.17 14.50 -27.38
N VAL A 150 -7.22 14.71 -26.58
CA VAL A 150 -7.27 15.74 -25.53
C VAL A 150 -7.93 15.17 -24.27
N TYR A 151 -7.58 15.76 -23.14
CA TYR A 151 -8.33 15.60 -21.90
C TYR A 151 -9.62 16.42 -21.95
N VAL A 152 -10.67 15.92 -21.33
CA VAL A 152 -12.01 16.53 -21.36
C VAL A 152 -12.22 17.60 -20.28
N GLY A 153 -11.40 17.59 -19.24
CA GLY A 153 -11.46 18.51 -18.10
C GLY A 153 -10.22 19.38 -17.96
N ASP A 154 -10.19 20.14 -16.86
CA ASP A 154 -9.09 21.04 -16.55
C ASP A 154 -7.88 20.31 -15.93
N ARG A 155 -6.77 21.02 -15.75
CA ARG A 155 -5.49 20.47 -15.26
C ARG A 155 -5.35 20.36 -13.74
N TYR A 156 -6.36 20.77 -12.99
CA TYR A 156 -6.31 20.78 -11.52
C TYR A 156 -6.89 19.51 -10.94
N ARG A 157 -6.23 18.99 -9.90
CA ARG A 157 -6.76 17.91 -9.07
C ARG A 157 -7.32 18.49 -7.79
N HIS A 158 -8.50 18.05 -7.40
CA HIS A 158 -9.14 18.42 -6.15
C HIS A 158 -9.50 17.19 -5.35
N ALA A 159 -9.21 17.21 -4.07
CA ALA A 159 -9.59 16.15 -3.16
C ALA A 159 -10.19 16.76 -1.88
N MET A 160 -11.30 16.18 -1.42
CA MET A 160 -11.95 16.57 -0.18
C MET A 160 -12.21 15.35 0.67
N ARG A 161 -11.92 15.45 1.96
CA ARG A 161 -12.14 14.40 2.96
C ARG A 161 -12.85 14.99 4.15
N TYR A 162 -13.87 14.32 4.60
CA TYR A 162 -14.53 14.58 5.86
C TYR A 162 -14.42 13.36 6.76
N ALA A 163 -14.07 13.55 8.02
CA ALA A 163 -14.05 12.50 9.03
C ALA A 163 -14.77 12.99 10.30
N PHE A 164 -15.62 12.16 10.83
CA PHE A 164 -16.32 12.33 12.08
C PHE A 164 -16.00 11.17 13.02
N ASN A 165 -15.62 11.48 14.26
CA ASN A 165 -15.32 10.47 15.27
C ASN A 165 -16.00 10.87 16.59
N MET A 166 -16.83 10.00 17.13
CA MET A 166 -17.48 10.13 18.42
C MET A 166 -17.04 8.97 19.31
N GLY A 167 -15.96 9.19 20.05
CA GLY A 167 -15.28 8.14 20.81
C GLY A 167 -14.86 6.97 19.90
N GLU A 168 -14.88 5.78 20.46
CA GLU A 168 -14.60 4.54 19.71
C GLU A 168 -15.88 3.88 19.16
N HIS A 169 -17.08 4.45 19.43
CA HIS A 169 -18.34 3.82 19.10
C HIS A 169 -18.92 4.21 17.74
N LEU A 170 -18.75 5.47 17.30
CA LEU A 170 -19.30 5.93 16.03
C LEU A 170 -18.25 6.67 15.22
N LYS A 171 -18.03 6.19 14.00
CA LYS A 171 -17.12 6.80 13.02
C LYS A 171 -17.89 6.98 11.71
N ALA A 172 -17.77 8.14 11.09
CA ALA A 172 -18.33 8.40 9.75
C ALA A 172 -17.32 9.16 8.91
N GLY A 173 -17.41 9.03 7.60
CA GLY A 173 -16.53 9.75 6.69
C GLY A 173 -17.10 9.84 5.29
N ALA A 174 -16.64 10.86 4.56
CA ALA A 174 -16.93 11.05 3.15
C ALA A 174 -15.68 11.53 2.43
N MET A 175 -15.44 11.01 1.24
CA MET A 175 -14.31 11.33 0.38
C MET A 175 -14.81 11.66 -1.02
N MET A 176 -14.21 12.69 -1.62
CA MET A 176 -14.49 13.12 -2.99
C MET A 176 -13.19 13.49 -3.67
N GLU A 177 -13.06 13.09 -4.94
CA GLU A 177 -11.91 13.41 -5.76
C GLU A 177 -12.31 13.75 -7.18
N LYS A 178 -11.55 14.65 -7.78
CA LYS A 178 -11.52 14.99 -9.20
C LYS A 178 -10.09 14.98 -9.64
N ASP A 179 -9.72 14.08 -10.54
CA ASP A 179 -8.40 14.04 -11.11
C ASP A 179 -8.19 15.11 -12.19
N ALA A 180 -6.90 15.44 -12.44
CA ALA A 180 -6.52 16.35 -13.51
C ALA A 180 -6.91 15.74 -14.87
N GLY A 181 -7.68 16.48 -15.67
CA GLY A 181 -8.20 16.05 -16.97
C GLY A 181 -9.65 15.58 -16.95
N GLU A 182 -10.29 15.53 -15.78
CA GLU A 182 -11.69 15.19 -15.62
C GLU A 182 -12.61 16.40 -15.52
N THR A 183 -13.88 16.26 -15.89
CA THR A 183 -14.84 17.36 -15.96
C THR A 183 -15.52 17.69 -14.63
N GLY A 184 -15.38 16.87 -13.61
CA GLY A 184 -16.05 17.04 -12.32
C GLY A 184 -15.60 16.02 -11.31
N VAL A 185 -16.24 16.00 -10.15
CA VAL A 185 -15.98 15.03 -9.09
C VAL A 185 -16.34 13.63 -9.59
N ASP A 186 -15.34 12.81 -9.78
CA ASP A 186 -15.44 11.51 -10.41
C ASP A 186 -15.54 10.39 -9.38
N TYR A 187 -14.74 10.46 -8.33
CA TYR A 187 -14.75 9.55 -7.21
C TYR A 187 -15.56 10.09 -6.04
N LYS A 188 -16.41 9.24 -5.46
CA LYS A 188 -17.17 9.52 -4.25
C LYS A 188 -17.27 8.26 -3.40
N ALA A 189 -16.86 8.35 -2.15
CA ALA A 189 -16.99 7.27 -1.18
C ALA A 189 -17.42 7.82 0.18
N GLY A 190 -18.06 6.99 1.00
CA GLY A 190 -18.44 7.38 2.35
C GLY A 190 -18.84 6.18 3.17
N TYR A 191 -18.77 6.31 4.47
CA TYR A 191 -19.12 5.24 5.40
C TYR A 191 -19.70 5.79 6.70
N VAL A 192 -20.52 4.96 7.34
CA VAL A 192 -20.91 5.09 8.75
C VAL A 192 -20.62 3.76 9.44
N MET A 193 -19.90 3.78 10.54
CA MET A 193 -19.45 2.61 11.28
C MET A 193 -19.77 2.74 12.76
N ILE A 194 -20.44 1.72 13.31
CA ILE A 194 -20.70 1.56 14.74
C ILE A 194 -19.79 0.44 15.27
N LYS A 195 -19.22 0.63 16.46
CA LYS A 195 -18.30 -0.32 17.10
C LYS A 195 -18.66 -0.57 18.56
N ASN A 196 -18.36 -1.77 19.04
CA ASN A 196 -18.41 -2.15 20.45
C ASN A 196 -19.76 -1.83 21.13
N THR A 197 -20.87 -2.17 20.47
CA THR A 197 -22.23 -1.94 20.98
C THR A 197 -22.94 -3.26 21.22
N GLY A 198 -23.00 -3.72 22.46
CA GLY A 198 -23.57 -5.02 22.84
C GLY A 198 -22.83 -6.19 22.15
N VAL A 199 -23.57 -7.01 21.40
CA VAL A 199 -23.02 -8.13 20.62
C VAL A 199 -22.36 -7.69 19.32
N ILE A 200 -22.59 -6.45 18.88
CA ILE A 200 -22.03 -5.90 17.65
C ILE A 200 -20.59 -5.46 17.95
N LYS A 201 -19.61 -6.19 17.43
CA LYS A 201 -18.20 -5.78 17.45
C LYS A 201 -18.00 -4.58 16.51
N ASN A 202 -18.51 -4.68 15.27
CA ASN A 202 -18.61 -3.58 14.33
C ASN A 202 -19.77 -3.80 13.35
N ALA A 203 -20.37 -2.71 12.88
CA ALA A 203 -21.31 -2.68 11.77
C ALA A 203 -21.01 -1.46 10.92
N ILE A 204 -20.99 -1.62 9.61
CA ILE A 204 -20.64 -0.56 8.67
C ILE A 204 -21.60 -0.55 7.48
N VAL A 205 -21.95 0.63 7.02
CA VAL A 205 -22.68 0.88 5.77
C VAL A 205 -21.90 1.89 4.95
N GLY A 206 -21.83 1.66 3.64
CA GLY A 206 -21.07 2.47 2.69
C GLY A 206 -19.78 1.76 2.24
N SER A 207 -18.65 2.47 2.23
CA SER A 207 -17.37 1.96 1.74
C SER A 207 -16.58 1.29 2.86
N PHE A 208 -16.19 0.03 2.64
CA PHE A 208 -15.49 -0.76 3.65
C PHE A 208 -14.46 -1.72 3.04
N ARG A 209 -13.60 -2.24 3.88
CA ARG A 209 -12.62 -3.30 3.59
C ARG A 209 -12.95 -4.56 4.38
N VAL A 210 -12.61 -5.69 3.78
CA VAL A 210 -12.72 -7.01 4.41
C VAL A 210 -11.38 -7.72 4.28
N SER A 211 -10.94 -8.37 5.34
CA SER A 211 -9.74 -9.20 5.33
C SER A 211 -9.94 -10.40 6.25
N TYR A 212 -9.79 -11.60 5.71
CA TYR A 212 -9.92 -12.85 6.46
C TYR A 212 -8.69 -13.73 6.26
N GLY A 213 -8.27 -14.41 7.33
CA GLY A 213 -7.16 -15.35 7.31
C GLY A 213 -5.82 -14.73 6.94
N LYS A 214 -5.18 -15.29 5.92
CA LYS A 214 -3.94 -14.77 5.30
C LYS A 214 -4.22 -14.09 3.96
N GLY A 215 -5.49 -13.90 3.62
CA GLY A 215 -5.94 -13.21 2.42
C GLY A 215 -6.06 -14.10 1.18
N LEU A 216 -6.07 -15.42 1.29
CA LEU A 216 -6.33 -16.30 0.16
C LEU A 216 -7.79 -16.20 -0.31
N THR A 217 -8.72 -16.19 0.65
CA THR A 217 -10.17 -16.14 0.37
C THR A 217 -10.57 -14.72 -0.01
N VAL A 218 -10.33 -13.75 0.87
CA VAL A 218 -10.60 -12.34 0.64
C VAL A 218 -9.66 -11.47 1.47
N SER A 219 -9.06 -10.50 0.82
CA SER A 219 -8.36 -9.41 1.49
C SER A 219 -8.35 -8.19 0.58
N THR A 220 -9.05 -7.16 0.97
CA THR A 220 -8.94 -5.84 0.36
C THR A 220 -8.01 -4.93 1.17
N SER A 221 -7.36 -5.48 2.19
CA SER A 221 -6.29 -4.81 2.91
C SER A 221 -5.07 -4.68 2.02
N THR A 222 -4.31 -3.64 2.26
CA THR A 222 -3.05 -3.41 1.56
C THR A 222 -1.97 -4.32 2.12
N SER A 223 -1.12 -4.87 1.26
CA SER A 223 0.04 -5.62 1.71
C SER A 223 1.22 -4.68 1.90
N PHE A 224 1.94 -4.91 2.98
CA PHE A 224 3.25 -4.29 3.21
C PHE A 224 4.31 -5.01 2.37
N GLY A 225 5.40 -4.35 2.06
CA GLY A 225 6.53 -5.02 1.45
C GLY A 225 7.07 -6.17 2.32
N LYS A 226 7.86 -7.05 1.72
CA LYS A 226 8.30 -8.30 2.35
C LYS A 226 9.10 -8.12 3.66
N GLY A 227 9.82 -7.00 3.82
CA GLY A 227 10.56 -6.70 5.05
C GLY A 227 9.66 -6.29 6.23
N MET A 228 8.52 -5.62 5.96
CA MET A 228 7.55 -5.26 7.00
C MET A 228 6.65 -6.44 7.42
N MET A 229 6.53 -7.46 6.58
CA MET A 229 5.71 -8.65 6.86
C MET A 229 6.17 -9.43 8.09
N LEU A 230 7.42 -9.23 8.55
CA LEU A 230 7.92 -9.86 9.78
C LEU A 230 7.01 -9.65 11.00
N ALA A 231 6.44 -8.46 11.15
CA ALA A 231 5.51 -8.16 12.23
C ALA A 231 4.09 -8.70 11.99
N GLY A 232 3.76 -9.11 10.76
CA GLY A 232 2.43 -9.62 10.37
C GLY A 232 2.34 -11.14 10.19
N ILE A 233 3.47 -11.86 10.25
CA ILE A 233 3.51 -13.31 10.02
C ILE A 233 2.67 -14.08 11.04
N ASP A 234 2.62 -13.61 12.28
CA ASP A 234 1.88 -14.21 13.37
C ASP A 234 0.41 -13.78 13.46
N LYS A 235 -0.13 -13.14 12.42
CA LYS A 235 -1.51 -12.64 12.40
C LYS A 235 -2.39 -13.45 11.46
N ILE A 236 -3.66 -13.57 11.82
CA ILE A 236 -4.76 -13.89 10.91
C ILE A 236 -5.80 -12.79 11.03
N ASP A 237 -6.29 -12.33 9.90
CA ASP A 237 -7.29 -11.28 9.86
C ASP A 237 -8.69 -11.88 10.02
N THR A 238 -9.54 -11.21 10.77
CA THR A 238 -10.94 -11.62 11.01
C THR A 238 -11.90 -10.44 10.77
N GLY A 239 -11.42 -9.37 10.16
CA GLY A 239 -11.98 -8.06 10.30
C GLY A 239 -12.67 -7.46 9.09
N VAL A 240 -13.68 -6.67 9.44
CA VAL A 240 -14.28 -5.65 8.58
C VAL A 240 -13.83 -4.29 9.11
N ASN A 241 -13.35 -3.42 8.23
CA ASN A 241 -12.91 -2.09 8.60
C ASN A 241 -13.44 -1.04 7.61
N LYS A 242 -13.48 0.23 8.03
CA LYS A 242 -13.85 1.34 7.14
C LYS A 242 -12.85 1.48 6.00
N TYR A 243 -13.31 1.93 4.85
CA TYR A 243 -12.46 2.44 3.79
C TYR A 243 -12.44 3.96 3.83
N SER A 244 -11.26 4.55 3.90
CA SER A 244 -11.05 6.00 3.92
C SER A 244 -10.00 6.47 2.89
N GLY A 245 -9.61 5.61 1.94
CA GLY A 245 -8.69 5.92 0.84
C GLY A 245 -9.37 6.73 -0.28
N MET A 246 -8.55 7.18 -1.23
CA MET A 246 -8.99 7.84 -2.47
C MET A 246 -8.86 6.94 -3.70
N GLY A 247 -8.41 5.69 -3.55
CA GLY A 247 -8.33 4.73 -4.65
C GLY A 247 -9.73 4.23 -5.05
N GLU A 248 -9.96 4.10 -6.34
CA GLU A 248 -11.26 3.65 -6.89
C GLU A 248 -11.39 2.12 -6.95
N TRP A 249 -10.36 1.39 -6.54
CA TRP A 249 -10.30 -0.06 -6.56
C TRP A 249 -9.87 -0.63 -5.20
N GLY A 250 -10.22 -1.89 -4.92
CA GLY A 250 -9.77 -2.59 -3.72
C GLY A 250 -10.58 -2.30 -2.45
N TYR A 251 -11.85 -1.91 -2.59
CA TYR A 251 -12.81 -1.78 -1.48
C TYR A 251 -14.19 -2.28 -1.88
N PHE A 252 -15.04 -2.49 -0.89
CA PHE A 252 -16.45 -2.86 -1.04
C PHE A 252 -17.36 -1.67 -0.75
N ASN A 253 -18.54 -1.64 -1.37
CA ASN A 253 -19.56 -0.63 -1.12
C ASN A 253 -20.91 -1.31 -0.85
N GLY A 254 -21.44 -1.16 0.36
CA GLY A 254 -22.65 -1.86 0.79
C GLY A 254 -22.79 -1.92 2.30
N GLY A 255 -22.82 -3.12 2.87
CA GLY A 255 -22.92 -3.28 4.32
C GLY A 255 -22.16 -4.48 4.84
N ALA A 256 -21.66 -4.36 6.07
CA ALA A 256 -21.01 -5.47 6.76
C ALA A 256 -21.25 -5.39 8.27
N VAL A 257 -21.29 -6.56 8.93
CA VAL A 257 -21.46 -6.67 10.36
C VAL A 257 -20.57 -7.79 10.92
N THR A 258 -19.97 -7.55 12.07
CA THR A 258 -19.30 -8.57 12.88
C THR A 258 -19.98 -8.65 14.24
N LEU A 259 -20.47 -9.84 14.56
CA LEU A 259 -21.13 -10.16 15.83
C LEU A 259 -20.14 -10.94 16.69
N ARG A 260 -20.01 -10.55 17.95
CA ARG A 260 -19.17 -11.25 18.95
C ARG A 260 -20.05 -11.95 19.96
N MET A 261 -19.88 -13.27 20.08
CA MET A 261 -20.62 -14.11 21.00
C MET A 261 -19.61 -14.98 21.78
N ASN A 262 -19.16 -14.49 22.93
CA ASN A 262 -18.15 -15.13 23.76
C ASN A 262 -16.82 -15.37 23.02
N LYS A 263 -16.54 -16.61 22.60
CA LYS A 263 -15.32 -17.02 21.88
C LYS A 263 -15.49 -17.06 20.36
N TRP A 264 -16.70 -16.79 19.88
CA TRP A 264 -17.06 -16.83 18.47
C TRP A 264 -17.26 -15.40 17.93
N GLU A 265 -16.82 -15.19 16.72
CA GLU A 265 -17.14 -14.00 15.95
C GLU A 265 -17.68 -14.43 14.59
N LEU A 266 -18.84 -13.89 14.22
CA LEU A 266 -19.44 -14.07 12.90
C LEU A 266 -19.41 -12.75 12.16
N SER A 267 -18.72 -12.71 11.04
CA SER A 267 -18.71 -11.57 10.13
C SER A 267 -19.46 -11.89 8.86
N LEU A 268 -20.32 -10.98 8.43
CA LEU A 268 -21.07 -11.06 7.19
C LEU A 268 -20.87 -9.77 6.40
N TYR A 269 -20.75 -9.85 5.08
CA TYR A 269 -20.73 -8.66 4.23
C TYR A 269 -21.46 -8.89 2.91
N GLY A 270 -21.99 -7.79 2.36
CA GLY A 270 -22.56 -7.69 1.03
C GLY A 270 -22.20 -6.35 0.39
N SER A 271 -21.88 -6.38 -0.89
CA SER A 271 -21.44 -5.20 -1.66
C SER A 271 -22.03 -5.20 -3.05
N LEU A 272 -22.49 -4.05 -3.48
CA LEU A 272 -22.92 -3.76 -4.84
C LEU A 272 -22.12 -2.56 -5.34
N ARG A 273 -21.34 -2.72 -6.39
CA ARG A 273 -20.51 -1.64 -6.94
C ARG A 273 -20.47 -1.69 -8.46
N ASN A 274 -20.33 -0.53 -9.08
CA ASN A 274 -20.05 -0.39 -10.47
C ASN A 274 -18.51 -0.34 -10.66
N ALA A 275 -17.99 -1.17 -11.55
CA ALA A 275 -16.57 -1.23 -11.87
C ALA A 275 -16.34 -0.84 -13.34
N ASP A 276 -15.15 -0.37 -13.63
CA ASP A 276 -14.75 0.01 -14.98
C ASP A 276 -14.25 -1.22 -15.75
N GLY A 277 -14.87 -1.49 -16.89
CA GLY A 277 -14.52 -2.62 -17.73
C GLY A 277 -14.08 -2.21 -19.14
N THR A 278 -13.12 -2.92 -19.68
CA THR A 278 -12.77 -2.84 -21.10
C THR A 278 -13.51 -3.93 -21.85
N PHE A 279 -14.55 -3.55 -22.59
CA PHE A 279 -15.34 -4.49 -23.38
C PHE A 279 -14.54 -5.06 -24.56
N ARG A 280 -14.91 -6.26 -24.97
CA ARG A 280 -14.50 -6.84 -26.26
C ARG A 280 -15.16 -6.05 -27.40
N ASN A 281 -14.58 -6.16 -28.59
CA ASN A 281 -15.14 -5.49 -29.79
C ASN A 281 -16.56 -5.99 -30.13
N ASP A 282 -16.88 -7.23 -29.78
CA ASP A 282 -18.20 -7.85 -30.00
C ASP A 282 -19.20 -7.57 -28.86
N SER A 283 -18.80 -6.80 -27.84
CA SER A 283 -19.59 -6.44 -26.66
C SER A 283 -20.13 -7.64 -25.85
N THR A 284 -19.64 -8.86 -26.06
CA THR A 284 -20.10 -10.08 -25.36
C THR A 284 -19.56 -10.24 -23.96
N GLY A 285 -18.56 -9.45 -23.57
CA GLY A 285 -17.92 -9.49 -22.26
C GLY A 285 -16.81 -8.48 -22.13
N ILE A 286 -16.21 -8.40 -20.95
CA ILE A 286 -15.03 -7.56 -20.68
C ILE A 286 -13.75 -8.36 -20.79
N THR A 287 -12.68 -7.75 -21.30
CA THR A 287 -11.35 -8.35 -21.37
C THR A 287 -10.52 -8.13 -20.12
N ALA A 288 -10.78 -7.04 -19.38
CA ALA A 288 -10.09 -6.67 -18.15
C ALA A 288 -10.88 -5.57 -17.42
N PHE A 289 -10.71 -5.50 -16.11
CA PHE A 289 -11.07 -4.32 -15.33
C PHE A 289 -10.04 -3.22 -15.54
N LYS A 290 -10.51 -1.96 -15.51
CA LYS A 290 -9.66 -0.76 -15.46
C LYS A 290 -9.63 -0.31 -14.00
N THR A 291 -8.44 -0.32 -13.39
CA THR A 291 -8.28 -0.15 -11.94
C THR A 291 -7.56 1.15 -11.53
N ASP A 292 -7.24 1.99 -12.52
CA ASP A 292 -6.49 3.24 -12.29
C ASP A 292 -7.36 4.45 -11.94
N GLY A 293 -8.70 4.33 -12.04
CA GLY A 293 -9.67 5.37 -11.71
C GLY A 293 -9.69 6.59 -12.64
N LEU A 294 -8.89 6.62 -13.72
CA LEU A 294 -8.75 7.81 -14.56
C LEU A 294 -9.80 7.87 -15.67
N HIS A 295 -10.57 8.98 -15.77
CA HIS A 295 -11.61 9.21 -16.77
C HIS A 295 -11.40 10.52 -17.55
N ARG A 296 -10.17 10.74 -18.03
CA ARG A 296 -9.67 11.99 -18.63
C ARG A 296 -9.97 12.15 -20.12
N THR A 297 -10.19 11.04 -20.82
CA THR A 297 -10.51 11.01 -22.25
C THR A 297 -11.89 10.46 -22.51
N LYS A 298 -12.45 10.64 -23.71
CA LYS A 298 -13.74 10.06 -24.10
C LYS A 298 -13.74 8.52 -23.98
N LEU A 299 -12.62 7.88 -24.36
CA LEU A 299 -12.47 6.43 -24.27
C LEU A 299 -12.38 5.96 -22.80
N GLU A 300 -11.62 6.68 -21.95
CA GLU A 300 -11.57 6.36 -20.53
C GLU A 300 -12.95 6.49 -19.89
N ARG A 301 -13.69 7.57 -20.19
CA ARG A 301 -15.07 7.80 -19.70
C ARG A 301 -16.07 6.75 -20.16
N SER A 302 -15.92 6.20 -21.37
CA SER A 302 -16.84 5.15 -21.85
C SER A 302 -16.69 3.82 -21.10
N LYS A 303 -15.62 3.66 -20.33
CA LYS A 303 -15.36 2.47 -19.51
C LYS A 303 -15.87 2.61 -18.07
N LYS A 304 -16.28 3.83 -17.68
CA LYS A 304 -16.68 4.14 -16.32
C LYS A 304 -17.94 3.42 -15.90
N GLY A 305 -17.85 2.67 -14.80
CA GLY A 305 -18.98 2.08 -14.11
C GLY A 305 -19.85 1.17 -14.98
N ASN A 306 -19.30 0.56 -16.02
CA ASN A 306 -20.04 -0.19 -17.02
C ASN A 306 -20.17 -1.69 -16.72
N VAL A 307 -19.73 -2.15 -15.55
CA VAL A 307 -19.85 -3.52 -15.04
C VAL A 307 -20.38 -3.50 -13.62
N ASN A 308 -21.50 -4.20 -13.36
CA ASN A 308 -22.00 -4.37 -12.00
C ASN A 308 -21.33 -5.58 -11.36
N VAL A 309 -20.75 -5.35 -10.18
CA VAL A 309 -20.07 -6.36 -9.38
C VAL A 309 -20.82 -6.52 -8.06
N THR A 310 -21.30 -7.74 -7.82
CA THR A 310 -21.90 -8.13 -6.54
C THR A 310 -20.92 -9.03 -5.79
N ASP A 311 -20.52 -8.59 -4.60
CA ASP A 311 -19.66 -9.37 -3.71
C ASP A 311 -20.41 -9.69 -2.42
N MET A 312 -20.28 -10.92 -1.92
CA MET A 312 -20.79 -11.33 -0.63
C MET A 312 -19.86 -12.35 0.03
N GLY A 313 -19.91 -12.39 1.34
CA GLY A 313 -19.16 -13.40 2.06
C GLY A 313 -19.40 -13.42 3.55
N ALA A 314 -18.82 -14.43 4.17
CA ALA A 314 -18.94 -14.71 5.58
C ALA A 314 -17.62 -15.21 6.15
N ASN A 315 -17.40 -14.95 7.43
CA ASN A 315 -16.33 -15.52 8.21
C ASN A 315 -16.83 -15.92 9.59
N LEU A 316 -16.58 -17.16 9.98
CA LEU A 316 -16.81 -17.66 11.32
C LEU A 316 -15.46 -17.89 12.00
N HIS A 317 -15.16 -17.10 13.01
CA HIS A 317 -13.94 -17.16 13.77
C HIS A 317 -14.19 -17.70 15.17
N TRP A 318 -13.31 -18.58 15.63
CA TRP A 318 -13.27 -19.10 17.00
C TRP A 318 -11.86 -18.88 17.57
N GLY A 319 -11.78 -18.34 18.78
CA GLY A 319 -10.53 -18.12 19.49
C GLY A 319 -10.58 -18.50 20.96
N ARG A 320 -9.61 -19.29 21.42
CA ARG A 320 -9.44 -19.64 22.83
C ARG A 320 -7.97 -19.69 23.21
N GLY A 321 -7.53 -18.73 24.03
CA GLY A 321 -6.13 -18.66 24.48
C GLY A 321 -5.18 -18.57 23.29
N ASN A 322 -4.36 -19.60 23.13
CA ASN A 322 -3.30 -19.65 22.12
C ASN A 322 -3.74 -20.23 20.77
N VAL A 323 -5.00 -20.61 20.61
CA VAL A 323 -5.53 -21.23 19.38
C VAL A 323 -6.63 -20.37 18.80
N MET A 324 -6.55 -20.13 17.50
CA MET A 324 -7.58 -19.46 16.71
C MET A 324 -7.81 -20.27 15.43
N VAL A 325 -9.06 -20.44 15.05
CA VAL A 325 -9.47 -21.07 13.79
C VAL A 325 -10.56 -20.24 13.17
N SER A 326 -10.53 -20.11 11.86
CA SER A 326 -11.50 -19.31 11.12
C SER A 326 -11.87 -20.00 9.81
N ALA A 327 -13.16 -20.03 9.48
CA ALA A 327 -13.67 -20.50 8.21
C ALA A 327 -14.28 -19.33 7.46
N SER A 328 -13.91 -19.15 6.20
CA SER A 328 -14.34 -18.02 5.37
C SER A 328 -14.85 -18.49 4.02
N VAL A 329 -15.82 -17.74 3.49
CA VAL A 329 -16.33 -17.88 2.12
C VAL A 329 -16.51 -16.51 1.49
N ALA A 330 -16.17 -16.39 0.21
CA ALA A 330 -16.40 -15.20 -0.60
C ALA A 330 -16.95 -15.61 -1.97
N ILE A 331 -17.95 -14.87 -2.43
CA ILE A 331 -18.62 -15.07 -3.72
C ILE A 331 -18.63 -13.73 -4.45
N THR A 332 -18.23 -13.74 -5.73
CA THR A 332 -18.31 -12.58 -6.60
C THR A 332 -19.14 -12.93 -7.84
N HIS A 333 -20.11 -12.10 -8.17
CA HIS A 333 -20.91 -12.19 -9.39
C HIS A 333 -20.75 -10.94 -10.24
N LEU A 334 -20.58 -11.14 -11.54
CA LEU A 334 -20.52 -10.08 -12.56
C LEU A 334 -21.75 -10.15 -13.46
N ASP A 335 -22.38 -9.03 -13.76
CA ASP A 335 -23.48 -8.95 -14.73
C ASP A 335 -23.00 -9.25 -16.16
N VAL A 336 -21.74 -8.94 -16.46
CA VAL A 336 -21.09 -9.18 -17.75
C VAL A 336 -19.91 -10.15 -17.56
N PRO A 337 -19.74 -11.18 -18.43
CA PRO A 337 -18.67 -12.16 -18.25
C PRO A 337 -17.28 -11.54 -18.46
N LEU A 338 -16.34 -11.91 -17.59
CA LEU A 338 -14.92 -11.63 -17.77
C LEU A 338 -14.34 -12.66 -18.76
N CYS A 339 -13.82 -12.17 -19.88
CA CYS A 339 -13.35 -12.98 -21.01
C CYS A 339 -11.97 -12.52 -21.50
N PRO A 340 -10.89 -12.68 -20.72
CA PRO A 340 -9.54 -12.36 -21.17
C PRO A 340 -9.15 -13.22 -22.37
N SER A 341 -8.68 -12.61 -23.47
CA SER A 341 -8.23 -13.34 -24.66
C SER A 341 -6.88 -14.00 -24.39
N TYR A 342 -6.71 -15.24 -24.88
CA TYR A 342 -5.46 -16.03 -24.81
C TYR A 342 -5.14 -16.75 -26.15
N ASP A 343 -5.70 -16.26 -27.24
CA ASP A 343 -5.66 -16.90 -28.58
C ASP A 343 -4.31 -16.77 -29.27
N THR A 344 -3.44 -15.90 -28.77
CA THR A 344 -2.11 -15.69 -29.32
C THR A 344 -1.04 -16.18 -28.36
N LYS A 345 0.16 -16.54 -28.89
CA LYS A 345 1.32 -16.93 -28.07
C LYS A 345 1.65 -15.84 -27.01
N ALA A 346 1.50 -14.57 -27.35
CA ALA A 346 1.77 -13.44 -26.47
C ALA A 346 0.73 -13.28 -25.34
N SER A 347 -0.49 -13.78 -25.52
CA SER A 347 -1.59 -13.72 -24.56
C SER A 347 -1.83 -15.03 -23.80
N LEU A 348 -1.14 -16.11 -24.16
CA LEU A 348 -1.34 -17.46 -23.60
C LEU A 348 -1.21 -17.51 -22.07
N TYR A 349 -0.41 -16.63 -21.47
CA TYR A 349 -0.28 -16.52 -20.01
C TYR A 349 -1.61 -16.25 -19.30
N LYS A 350 -2.63 -15.69 -20.02
CA LYS A 350 -3.97 -15.40 -19.50
C LYS A 350 -4.91 -16.61 -19.46
N LYS A 351 -4.47 -17.79 -19.92
CA LYS A 351 -5.33 -18.99 -20.04
C LYS A 351 -6.05 -19.35 -18.74
N TYR A 352 -5.36 -19.25 -17.60
CA TYR A 352 -5.91 -19.59 -16.28
C TYR A 352 -6.34 -18.37 -15.47
N GLN A 353 -6.33 -17.16 -16.04
CA GLN A 353 -6.90 -15.99 -15.38
C GLN A 353 -8.40 -16.14 -15.16
N ALA A 354 -8.93 -15.37 -14.20
CA ALA A 354 -10.36 -15.33 -13.90
C ALA A 354 -11.21 -15.18 -15.15
N ARG A 355 -12.24 -16.03 -15.29
CA ARG A 355 -13.11 -16.12 -16.46
C ARG A 355 -14.52 -16.51 -16.05
N GLY A 356 -15.54 -15.89 -16.69
CA GLY A 356 -16.95 -16.13 -16.42
C GLY A 356 -17.59 -15.02 -15.59
N LYS A 357 -18.73 -15.33 -15.00
CA LYS A 357 -19.52 -14.41 -14.18
C LYS A 357 -19.43 -14.70 -12.68
N ASP A 358 -19.34 -15.98 -12.32
CA ASP A 358 -19.47 -16.45 -10.96
C ASP A 358 -18.16 -17.03 -10.45
N PHE A 359 -17.73 -16.54 -9.29
CA PHE A 359 -16.48 -16.91 -8.63
C PHE A 359 -16.77 -17.18 -7.16
N ALA A 360 -16.42 -18.37 -6.68
CA ALA A 360 -16.56 -18.74 -5.28
C ALA A 360 -15.23 -19.22 -4.71
N VAL A 361 -14.91 -18.79 -3.50
CA VAL A 361 -13.72 -19.20 -2.77
C VAL A 361 -14.12 -19.51 -1.34
N GLY A 362 -13.66 -20.65 -0.82
CA GLY A 362 -13.78 -21.01 0.60
C GLY A 362 -12.41 -21.32 1.19
N GLY A 363 -12.20 -20.98 2.45
CA GLY A 363 -10.93 -21.20 3.13
C GLY A 363 -11.05 -21.45 4.62
N ILE A 364 -10.03 -22.11 5.15
CA ILE A 364 -9.86 -22.33 6.59
C ILE A 364 -8.50 -21.77 6.96
N SER A 365 -8.46 -20.87 7.94
CA SER A 365 -7.25 -20.31 8.52
C SER A 365 -7.09 -20.70 9.98
N TYR A 366 -5.85 -20.77 10.42
CA TYR A 366 -5.50 -21.18 11.76
C TYR A 366 -4.32 -20.36 12.30
N LEU A 367 -4.28 -20.20 13.61
CA LEU A 367 -3.15 -19.67 14.36
C LEU A 367 -3.01 -20.47 15.65
N TRP A 368 -1.79 -20.91 15.93
CA TRP A 368 -1.45 -21.64 17.15
C TRP A 368 -0.16 -21.11 17.74
N ARG A 369 -0.21 -20.64 18.98
CA ARG A 369 0.95 -20.18 19.75
C ARG A 369 1.39 -21.25 20.74
N ILE A 370 2.61 -21.72 20.60
CA ILE A 370 3.23 -22.73 21.45
C ILE A 370 4.49 -22.11 22.08
N LYS A 371 4.37 -21.66 23.32
CA LYS A 371 5.48 -20.93 23.99
C LYS A 371 5.98 -19.77 23.12
N ARG A 372 7.19 -19.88 22.55
CA ARG A 372 7.85 -18.88 21.71
C ARG A 372 7.71 -19.14 20.22
N VAL A 373 6.93 -20.13 19.83
CA VAL A 373 6.67 -20.44 18.42
C VAL A 373 5.22 -20.13 18.10
N THR A 374 5.00 -19.38 17.02
CA THR A 374 3.68 -19.13 16.45
C THR A 374 3.59 -19.80 15.09
N LEU A 375 2.62 -20.68 14.93
CA LEU A 375 2.25 -21.29 13.65
C LEU A 375 0.95 -20.65 13.16
N SER A 376 0.89 -20.27 11.90
CA SER A 376 -0.33 -19.73 11.30
C SER A 376 -0.41 -20.08 9.83
N GLY A 377 -1.62 -20.11 9.28
CA GLY A 377 -1.77 -20.43 7.87
C GLY A 377 -3.20 -20.31 7.39
N GLU A 378 -3.38 -20.50 6.09
CA GLU A 378 -4.68 -20.60 5.43
C GLU A 378 -4.60 -21.61 4.30
N ASN A 379 -5.66 -22.43 4.14
CA ASN A 379 -5.88 -23.31 3.02
C ASN A 379 -7.17 -22.87 2.34
N ALA A 380 -7.17 -22.70 1.02
CA ALA A 380 -8.32 -22.24 0.28
C ALA A 380 -8.56 -23.07 -0.99
N PHE A 381 -9.84 -23.18 -1.35
CA PHE A 381 -10.32 -23.80 -2.58
C PHE A 381 -11.17 -22.79 -3.32
N SER A 382 -10.94 -22.66 -4.62
CA SER A 382 -11.76 -21.83 -5.51
C SER A 382 -12.51 -22.66 -6.55
N SER A 383 -13.73 -22.24 -6.86
CA SER A 383 -14.57 -22.84 -7.89
C SER A 383 -15.14 -21.76 -8.80
N THR A 384 -15.05 -21.99 -10.08
CA THR A 384 -15.62 -21.16 -11.12
C THR A 384 -16.28 -22.05 -12.17
N GLN A 385 -17.07 -21.49 -13.06
CA GLN A 385 -17.65 -22.23 -14.18
C GLN A 385 -16.60 -22.96 -15.05
N TYR A 386 -15.35 -22.47 -15.10
CA TYR A 386 -14.33 -22.96 -16.03
C TYR A 386 -13.20 -23.74 -15.37
N GLN A 387 -12.97 -23.55 -14.10
CA GLN A 387 -11.83 -24.17 -13.40
C GLN A 387 -12.00 -24.18 -11.89
N ASN A 388 -11.38 -25.17 -11.26
CA ASN A 388 -11.22 -25.29 -9.83
C ASN A 388 -9.73 -25.19 -9.48
N GLY A 389 -9.41 -24.65 -8.31
CA GLY A 389 -8.04 -24.50 -7.87
C GLY A 389 -7.90 -24.50 -6.36
N THR A 390 -6.68 -24.76 -5.92
CA THR A 390 -6.29 -24.76 -4.51
C THR A 390 -5.14 -23.79 -4.27
N ALA A 391 -5.10 -23.22 -3.08
CA ALA A 391 -3.99 -22.42 -2.61
C ALA A 391 -3.77 -22.70 -1.11
N TRP A 392 -2.52 -22.61 -0.65
CA TRP A 392 -2.18 -22.62 0.75
C TRP A 392 -1.01 -21.70 1.07
N ILE A 393 -0.99 -21.20 2.29
CA ILE A 393 0.11 -20.49 2.90
C ILE A 393 0.27 -20.94 4.34
N GLY A 394 1.49 -21.28 4.72
CA GLY A 394 1.85 -21.66 6.08
C GLY A 394 3.00 -20.80 6.57
N CYS A 395 2.89 -20.34 7.81
CA CYS A 395 3.86 -19.44 8.44
C CYS A 395 4.28 -20.02 9.79
N ALA A 396 5.57 -19.99 10.08
CA ALA A 396 6.14 -20.29 11.38
C ALA A 396 7.02 -19.10 11.82
N GLN A 397 6.84 -18.64 13.05
CA GLN A 397 7.67 -17.62 13.67
C GLN A 397 8.19 -18.14 15.00
N TRP A 398 9.48 -17.96 15.23
CA TRP A 398 10.15 -18.35 16.47
C TRP A 398 10.89 -17.16 17.07
N ASP A 399 10.45 -16.72 18.24
CA ASP A 399 11.19 -15.78 19.09
C ASP A 399 12.14 -16.58 20.00
N ALA A 400 13.43 -16.61 19.65
CA ALA A 400 14.40 -17.45 20.34
C ALA A 400 14.69 -16.93 21.76
N ASP A 401 14.85 -15.62 21.92
CA ASP A 401 15.33 -14.98 23.18
C ASP A 401 14.83 -13.55 23.41
N GLY A 402 13.84 -13.07 22.64
CA GLY A 402 13.36 -11.69 22.66
C GLY A 402 14.21 -10.72 21.84
N ASN A 403 15.44 -11.11 21.47
CA ASN A 403 16.32 -10.33 20.60
C ASN A 403 16.44 -10.91 19.19
N ASN A 404 16.21 -12.22 19.04
CA ASN A 404 16.29 -12.92 17.79
C ASN A 404 14.93 -13.51 17.41
N VAL A 405 14.41 -13.08 16.27
CA VAL A 405 13.17 -13.59 15.70
C VAL A 405 13.46 -14.22 14.34
N PHE A 406 13.11 -15.47 14.17
CA PHE A 406 13.19 -16.22 12.92
C PHE A 406 11.78 -16.43 12.37
N SER A 407 11.62 -16.33 11.06
CA SER A 407 10.34 -16.57 10.43
C SER A 407 10.51 -17.35 9.14
N LEU A 408 9.56 -18.24 8.86
CA LEU A 408 9.51 -19.06 7.66
C LEU A 408 8.08 -19.01 7.10
N ILE A 409 7.96 -18.80 5.78
CA ILE A 409 6.69 -18.88 5.06
C ILE A 409 6.86 -19.85 3.90
N GLY A 410 5.99 -20.87 3.83
CA GLY A 410 5.79 -21.67 2.64
C GLY A 410 4.48 -21.29 1.97
N ARG A 411 4.45 -21.22 0.63
CA ARG A 411 3.24 -20.90 -0.13
C ARG A 411 3.13 -21.68 -1.42
N TYR A 412 1.88 -22.01 -1.76
CA TYR A 412 1.49 -22.62 -3.01
C TYR A 412 0.18 -21.98 -3.48
N TYR A 413 0.21 -21.34 -4.63
CA TYR A 413 -0.96 -20.75 -5.27
C TYR A 413 -1.09 -21.39 -6.66
N GLY A 414 -1.99 -22.35 -6.78
CA GLY A 414 -2.18 -23.10 -8.00
C GLY A 414 -2.48 -22.22 -9.21
N ALA A 415 -2.00 -22.60 -10.39
CA ALA A 415 -2.22 -21.82 -11.62
C ALA A 415 -3.71 -21.66 -11.97
N LYS A 416 -4.56 -22.57 -11.50
CA LYS A 416 -6.02 -22.54 -11.69
C LYS A 416 -6.80 -21.94 -10.49
N PHE A 417 -6.11 -21.57 -9.41
CA PHE A 417 -6.77 -20.90 -8.28
C PHE A 417 -7.19 -19.49 -8.67
N VAL A 418 -8.43 -19.11 -8.35
CA VAL A 418 -9.01 -17.79 -8.66
C VAL A 418 -9.70 -17.25 -7.42
N SER A 419 -9.18 -16.17 -6.88
CA SER A 419 -9.85 -15.34 -5.89
C SER A 419 -9.92 -13.91 -6.41
N MET A 420 -11.14 -13.40 -6.66
CA MET A 420 -11.33 -12.07 -7.25
C MET A 420 -10.86 -10.94 -6.33
N ASN A 421 -11.00 -11.14 -5.03
CA ASN A 421 -10.68 -10.18 -3.99
C ASN A 421 -9.61 -10.73 -3.01
N GLY A 422 -8.86 -11.76 -3.42
CA GLY A 422 -7.75 -12.30 -2.61
C GLY A 422 -6.48 -11.51 -2.78
N LYS A 423 -5.77 -11.26 -1.67
CA LYS A 423 -4.45 -10.64 -1.64
C LYS A 423 -3.65 -11.25 -0.48
N ALA A 424 -2.73 -12.12 -0.80
CA ALA A 424 -1.88 -12.83 0.16
C ALA A 424 -0.40 -12.49 -0.08
N PHE A 425 0.46 -12.90 0.85
CA PHE A 425 1.91 -12.71 0.72
C PHE A 425 2.44 -13.41 -0.52
N GLY A 426 3.04 -12.68 -1.45
CA GLY A 426 3.59 -13.23 -2.68
C GLY A 426 4.25 -12.16 -3.57
N GLU A 427 4.69 -12.61 -4.74
CA GLU A 427 5.27 -11.76 -5.78
C GLU A 427 4.22 -11.27 -6.78
N ASN A 428 3.23 -12.11 -7.08
CA ASN A 428 2.18 -11.78 -8.00
C ASN A 428 1.13 -10.86 -7.36
N ALA A 429 0.54 -9.96 -8.15
CA ALA A 429 -0.57 -9.11 -7.70
C ALA A 429 -1.81 -9.93 -7.33
N ASN A 430 -2.04 -11.05 -8.01
CA ASN A 430 -3.13 -11.99 -7.76
C ASN A 430 -2.59 -13.22 -7.03
N VAL A 431 -3.40 -13.82 -6.19
CA VAL A 431 -3.10 -15.11 -5.51
C VAL A 431 -3.27 -16.24 -6.52
N GLN A 432 -2.28 -16.40 -7.40
CA GLN A 432 -2.33 -17.39 -8.48
C GLN A 432 -0.93 -17.66 -9.05
N ASN A 433 -0.68 -18.90 -9.47
CA ASN A 433 0.53 -19.28 -10.23
C ASN A 433 1.82 -18.91 -9.52
N GLU A 434 1.97 -19.31 -8.25
CA GLU A 434 3.16 -19.01 -7.48
C GLU A 434 3.39 -20.06 -6.40
N GLU A 435 4.60 -20.59 -6.35
CA GLU A 435 5.12 -21.42 -5.28
C GLU A 435 6.34 -20.71 -4.68
N GLY A 436 6.51 -20.78 -3.36
CA GLY A 436 7.67 -20.09 -2.80
C GLY A 436 7.95 -20.40 -1.34
N VAL A 437 9.18 -20.11 -0.96
CA VAL A 437 9.68 -20.20 0.42
C VAL A 437 10.37 -18.90 0.76
N TYR A 438 9.91 -18.29 1.83
CA TYR A 438 10.50 -17.08 2.42
C TYR A 438 11.05 -17.42 3.79
N ALA A 439 12.25 -16.93 4.08
CA ALA A 439 12.87 -17.04 5.39
C ALA A 439 13.41 -15.66 5.82
N SER A 440 13.32 -15.36 7.10
CA SER A 440 13.84 -14.11 7.63
C SER A 440 14.37 -14.24 9.05
N TRP A 441 15.30 -13.34 9.36
CA TRP A 441 15.91 -13.19 10.67
C TRP A 441 15.97 -11.71 11.03
N ALA A 442 15.44 -11.37 12.21
CA ALA A 442 15.58 -10.05 12.81
C ALA A 442 16.32 -10.17 14.13
N THR A 443 17.33 -9.33 14.35
CA THR A 443 18.14 -9.37 15.57
C THR A 443 18.43 -7.99 16.15
N ARG A 444 18.53 -7.93 17.49
CA ARG A 444 18.89 -6.77 18.28
C ARG A 444 20.00 -7.09 19.31
N MET A 445 20.74 -8.19 19.10
CA MET A 445 21.81 -8.60 20.03
C MET A 445 22.90 -7.56 20.16
N ILE A 446 23.19 -6.83 19.08
CA ILE A 446 24.22 -5.78 19.10
C ILE A 446 23.56 -4.48 19.60
N LYS A 447 24.10 -3.94 20.68
CA LYS A 447 23.61 -2.70 21.29
C LYS A 447 23.52 -1.57 20.25
N LYS A 448 22.37 -0.89 20.18
CA LYS A 448 22.09 0.21 19.26
C LYS A 448 21.98 -0.18 17.78
N LEU A 449 22.14 -1.45 17.40
CA LEU A 449 22.00 -1.96 16.06
C LEU A 449 20.79 -2.89 15.98
N GLN A 450 19.92 -2.61 15.03
CA GLN A 450 18.87 -3.53 14.61
C GLN A 450 19.21 -4.00 13.20
N LEU A 451 19.25 -5.31 13.00
CA LEU A 451 19.47 -5.95 11.72
C LEU A 451 18.27 -6.81 11.35
N THR A 452 17.82 -6.69 10.12
CA THR A 452 16.79 -7.57 9.53
C THR A 452 17.31 -8.07 8.20
N VAL A 453 17.25 -9.38 8.00
CA VAL A 453 17.64 -10.04 6.73
C VAL A 453 16.52 -10.97 6.31
N TYR A 454 16.22 -11.02 5.02
CA TYR A 454 15.30 -12.02 4.48
C TYR A 454 15.75 -12.52 3.12
N ALA A 455 15.27 -13.72 2.76
CA ALA A 455 15.39 -14.30 1.44
C ALA A 455 14.05 -14.91 1.03
N ASP A 456 13.69 -14.78 -0.24
CA ASP A 456 12.46 -15.30 -0.84
C ASP A 456 12.79 -15.98 -2.17
N PHE A 457 12.48 -17.26 -2.27
CA PHE A 457 12.62 -18.05 -3.50
C PHE A 457 11.23 -18.33 -4.07
N MET A 458 11.05 -18.10 -5.37
CA MET A 458 9.76 -18.15 -6.05
C MET A 458 9.87 -18.96 -7.34
N TYR A 459 8.88 -19.82 -7.55
CA TYR A 459 8.68 -20.57 -8.80
C TYR A 459 7.30 -20.28 -9.35
N PHE A 460 7.20 -20.09 -10.65
CA PHE A 460 5.96 -19.83 -11.38
C PHE A 460 5.73 -20.95 -12.39
N PRO A 461 4.88 -21.93 -12.08
CA PRO A 461 4.62 -23.11 -12.92
C PRO A 461 4.05 -22.78 -14.29
N TRP A 462 3.24 -21.73 -14.40
CA TRP A 462 2.64 -21.25 -15.62
C TRP A 462 3.26 -19.96 -16.11
N LEU A 463 3.04 -19.64 -17.38
CA LEU A 463 3.53 -18.44 -18.05
C LEU A 463 3.11 -17.16 -17.33
N LYS A 464 3.93 -16.12 -17.44
CA LYS A 464 3.65 -14.77 -16.96
C LYS A 464 3.74 -13.75 -18.10
N TYR A 465 3.26 -12.55 -17.89
CA TYR A 465 3.45 -11.47 -18.85
C TYR A 465 4.93 -11.25 -19.15
N GLY A 466 5.31 -11.37 -20.43
CA GLY A 466 6.71 -11.24 -20.86
C GLY A 466 7.62 -12.40 -20.45
N VAL A 467 7.03 -13.59 -20.19
CA VAL A 467 7.76 -14.83 -19.87
C VAL A 467 7.04 -16.00 -20.53
N SER A 468 7.68 -16.64 -21.48
CA SER A 468 7.11 -17.68 -22.36
C SER A 468 7.23 -19.10 -21.81
N ASN A 469 7.77 -19.28 -20.63
CA ASN A 469 7.96 -20.57 -19.95
C ASN A 469 7.67 -20.47 -18.45
N SER A 470 7.65 -21.62 -17.75
CA SER A 470 7.79 -21.61 -16.29
C SER A 470 9.06 -20.86 -15.90
N SER A 471 9.05 -20.18 -14.77
CA SER A 471 10.14 -19.27 -14.43
C SER A 471 10.38 -19.19 -12.92
N TYR A 472 11.58 -18.73 -12.60
CA TYR A 472 12.01 -18.53 -11.23
C TYR A 472 12.26 -17.06 -10.92
N ALA A 473 12.14 -16.71 -9.66
CA ALA A 473 12.63 -15.45 -9.11
C ALA A 473 13.26 -15.71 -7.74
N PHE A 474 14.22 -14.88 -7.39
CA PHE A 474 14.88 -14.88 -6.10
C PHE A 474 15.06 -13.45 -5.62
N GLU A 475 14.77 -13.22 -4.36
CA GLU A 475 14.94 -11.91 -3.73
C GLU A 475 15.57 -12.07 -2.36
N TRP A 476 16.53 -11.23 -2.02
CA TRP A 476 17.01 -11.09 -0.66
C TRP A 476 17.27 -9.64 -0.31
N ALA A 477 17.13 -9.30 0.96
CA ALA A 477 17.44 -7.98 1.44
C ALA A 477 18.00 -8.01 2.86
N ALA A 478 18.82 -7.01 3.15
CA ALA A 478 19.34 -6.73 4.47
C ALA A 478 19.10 -5.26 4.81
N GLN A 479 18.58 -5.00 6.00
CA GLN A 479 18.40 -3.65 6.54
C GLN A 479 19.08 -3.57 7.91
N ALA A 480 19.98 -2.63 8.07
CA ALA A 480 20.67 -2.33 9.32
C ALA A 480 20.32 -0.90 9.75
N THR A 481 19.82 -0.73 10.98
CA THR A 481 19.55 0.58 11.57
C THR A 481 20.40 0.76 12.82
N TYR A 482 21.30 1.71 12.77
CA TYR A 482 22.20 2.05 13.88
C TYR A 482 21.77 3.37 14.53
N SER A 483 21.38 3.31 15.80
CA SER A 483 21.02 4.47 16.62
C SER A 483 22.21 4.85 17.50
N LYS A 484 23.10 5.76 17.01
CA LYS A 484 24.27 6.20 17.77
C LYS A 484 23.87 6.78 19.12
N ASN A 485 22.88 7.65 19.09
CA ASN A 485 22.26 8.31 20.24
C ASN A 485 20.82 8.71 19.88
N LYS A 486 20.13 9.44 20.75
CA LYS A 486 18.75 9.90 20.53
C LYS A 486 18.60 10.86 19.35
N SER A 487 19.66 11.59 18.98
CA SER A 487 19.64 12.59 17.92
C SER A 487 20.13 12.08 16.57
N THR A 488 20.80 10.92 16.52
CA THR A 488 21.45 10.43 15.27
C THR A 488 21.12 8.99 15.00
N ASN A 489 20.48 8.76 13.86
CA ASN A 489 20.17 7.43 13.32
C ASN A 489 20.75 7.30 11.90
N VAL A 490 21.32 6.14 11.60
CA VAL A 490 21.78 5.75 10.27
C VAL A 490 21.10 4.47 9.89
N SER A 491 20.48 4.42 8.72
CA SER A 491 19.88 3.22 8.15
C SER A 491 20.57 2.88 6.84
N LEU A 492 20.96 1.62 6.71
CA LEU A 492 21.49 1.05 5.47
C LEU A 492 20.55 -0.07 5.02
N LYS A 493 20.09 -0.01 3.78
CA LYS A 493 19.25 -1.03 3.16
C LYS A 493 19.89 -1.48 1.87
N TYR A 494 19.98 -2.79 1.68
CA TYR A 494 20.37 -3.40 0.43
C TYR A 494 19.36 -4.48 0.05
N LYS A 495 18.96 -4.51 -1.23
CA LYS A 495 18.03 -5.48 -1.78
C LYS A 495 18.53 -5.94 -3.15
N MET A 496 18.55 -7.26 -3.36
CA MET A 496 18.83 -7.87 -4.65
C MET A 496 17.62 -8.70 -5.07
N LYS A 497 17.18 -8.51 -6.31
CA LYS A 497 16.08 -9.27 -6.92
C LYS A 497 16.47 -9.74 -8.30
N ALA A 498 16.52 -11.05 -8.47
CA ALA A 498 16.73 -11.71 -9.75
C ALA A 498 15.43 -12.37 -10.21
N LYS A 499 15.02 -12.14 -11.45
CA LYS A 499 13.85 -12.78 -12.05
C LYS A 499 14.08 -13.11 -13.51
N GLN A 500 13.53 -14.23 -13.95
CA GLN A 500 13.59 -14.63 -15.34
C GLN A 500 12.60 -13.84 -16.19
N LYS A 501 13.03 -13.43 -17.38
CA LYS A 501 12.25 -12.72 -18.40
C LYS A 501 12.67 -13.15 -19.79
N ASP A 502 11.79 -12.96 -20.77
CA ASP A 502 12.09 -13.14 -22.18
C ASP A 502 12.91 -11.97 -22.70
N PHE A 503 13.99 -12.29 -23.40
CA PHE A 503 14.81 -11.35 -24.14
C PHE A 503 14.77 -11.68 -25.63
N LYS A 504 14.70 -10.66 -26.45
CA LYS A 504 14.79 -10.77 -27.92
C LYS A 504 16.25 -10.61 -28.32
N ILE A 505 16.88 -11.67 -28.80
CA ILE A 505 18.26 -11.68 -29.28
C ILE A 505 18.24 -11.86 -30.80
N LYS A 506 18.98 -11.02 -31.52
CA LYS A 506 19.23 -11.25 -32.95
C LYS A 506 20.18 -12.43 -33.08
N SER A 507 19.75 -13.49 -33.72
CA SER A 507 20.62 -14.60 -34.07
C SER A 507 21.58 -14.11 -35.16
N ASN A 508 22.87 -13.99 -34.84
CA ASN A 508 23.91 -13.85 -35.88
C ASN A 508 23.95 -15.18 -36.62
N GLY A 509 23.36 -15.23 -37.82
CA GLY A 509 23.52 -16.37 -38.71
C GLY A 509 24.98 -16.65 -38.91
N GLY A 510 25.39 -17.90 -38.65
CA GLY A 510 26.78 -18.35 -38.90
C GLY A 510 27.22 -17.97 -40.30
N SER A 511 28.49 -17.59 -40.43
CA SER A 511 29.18 -17.21 -41.66
C SER A 511 28.92 -18.21 -42.76
N GLY A 512 28.10 -17.87 -43.77
CA GLY A 512 27.92 -18.70 -44.94
C GLY A 512 26.67 -18.54 -45.78
N ALA A 513 25.90 -17.47 -45.65
CA ALA A 513 24.84 -17.17 -46.63
C ALA A 513 24.53 -15.67 -46.65
N SER A 514 24.72 -15.05 -47.80
CA SER A 514 24.30 -13.70 -48.14
C SER A 514 22.74 -13.57 -48.07
N GLY A 515 22.24 -13.16 -46.91
CA GLY A 515 20.80 -12.92 -46.66
C GLY A 515 20.63 -12.14 -45.37
N THR A 516 20.39 -10.86 -45.52
CA THR A 516 20.26 -9.82 -44.49
C THR A 516 18.96 -9.90 -43.72
N ASP A 517 18.65 -10.98 -43.02
CA ASP A 517 17.57 -10.99 -42.04
C ASP A 517 17.94 -11.84 -40.81
N GLY A 518 18.60 -11.22 -39.83
CA GLY A 518 18.85 -11.84 -38.54
C GLY A 518 17.56 -12.18 -37.83
N LYS A 519 17.19 -13.47 -37.81
CA LYS A 519 15.98 -13.98 -37.15
C LYS A 519 16.04 -13.64 -35.67
N THR A 520 15.06 -12.89 -35.18
CA THR A 520 14.94 -12.57 -33.75
C THR A 520 14.45 -13.81 -32.99
N VAL A 521 15.26 -14.30 -32.05
CA VAL A 521 14.91 -15.43 -31.18
C VAL A 521 14.60 -14.90 -29.78
N THR A 522 13.54 -15.44 -29.20
CA THR A 522 13.18 -15.15 -27.80
C THR A 522 13.86 -16.18 -26.90
N VAL A 523 14.68 -15.72 -25.96
CA VAL A 523 15.41 -16.55 -25.00
C VAL A 523 15.04 -16.13 -23.58
N LEU A 524 14.76 -17.11 -22.72
CA LEU A 524 14.56 -16.89 -21.29
C LEU A 524 15.91 -16.60 -20.63
N GLY A 525 16.02 -15.48 -19.96
CA GLY A 525 17.25 -15.06 -19.28
C GLY A 525 16.98 -14.38 -17.95
N TRP A 526 18.02 -14.17 -17.16
CA TRP A 526 17.93 -13.49 -15.87
C TRP A 526 18.04 -11.98 -16.03
N ARG A 527 17.20 -11.26 -15.31
CA ARG A 527 17.34 -9.84 -15.01
C ARG A 527 17.51 -9.70 -13.50
N THR A 528 18.61 -9.10 -13.08
CA THR A 528 18.92 -8.85 -11.67
C THR A 528 18.92 -7.35 -11.40
N THR A 529 18.22 -6.94 -10.37
CA THR A 529 18.18 -5.57 -9.88
C THR A 529 18.79 -5.51 -8.49
N HIS A 530 19.78 -4.65 -8.31
CA HIS A 530 20.40 -4.33 -7.03
C HIS A 530 19.97 -2.93 -6.61
N ASN A 531 19.44 -2.81 -5.41
CA ASN A 531 19.07 -1.54 -4.81
C ASN A 531 19.87 -1.35 -3.52
N ALA A 532 20.52 -0.23 -3.37
CA ALA A 532 21.21 0.17 -2.15
C ALA A 532 20.72 1.55 -1.71
N LYS A 533 20.41 1.74 -0.43
CA LYS A 533 19.99 3.01 0.12
C LYS A 533 20.63 3.23 1.49
N ILE A 534 21.16 4.43 1.71
CA ILE A 534 21.63 4.89 3.00
C ILE A 534 20.85 6.15 3.38
N THR A 535 20.38 6.21 4.61
CA THR A 535 19.69 7.38 5.17
C THR A 535 20.35 7.76 6.49
N LEU A 536 20.71 9.03 6.62
CA LEU A 536 21.17 9.66 7.85
C LEU A 536 20.11 10.62 8.34
N ARG A 537 19.70 10.48 9.60
CA ARG A 537 18.89 11.48 10.31
C ARG A 537 19.69 12.03 11.46
N HIS A 538 19.78 13.37 11.56
CA HIS A 538 20.47 14.05 12.64
C HIS A 538 19.69 15.27 13.13
N SER A 539 19.32 15.29 14.41
CA SER A 539 18.74 16.45 15.06
C SER A 539 19.87 17.38 15.52
N ILE A 540 20.14 18.44 14.78
CA ILE A 540 21.21 19.42 15.02
C ILE A 540 20.88 20.20 16.30
N ALA A 541 19.59 20.54 16.46
CA ALA A 541 19.04 21.26 17.61
C ALA A 541 17.59 20.82 17.85
N PRO A 542 16.96 21.14 18.98
CA PRO A 542 15.57 20.75 19.24
C PRO A 542 14.55 21.16 18.16
N ALA A 543 14.85 22.27 17.45
CA ALA A 543 14.01 22.79 16.39
C ALA A 543 14.46 22.35 14.98
N TRP A 544 15.64 21.77 14.80
CA TRP A 544 16.24 21.52 13.50
C TRP A 544 16.60 20.04 13.32
N THR A 545 16.12 19.44 12.27
CA THR A 545 16.44 18.07 11.88
C THR A 545 16.95 18.06 10.45
N LEU A 546 18.13 17.48 10.25
CA LEU A 546 18.73 17.18 8.95
C LEU A 546 18.45 15.72 8.60
N ARG A 547 18.03 15.46 7.37
CA ARG A 547 17.99 14.14 6.77
C ARG A 547 18.81 14.18 5.49
N ALA A 548 19.69 13.21 5.30
CA ALA A 548 20.43 13.00 4.07
C ALA A 548 20.23 11.56 3.59
N ASN A 549 20.10 11.38 2.30
CA ASN A 549 19.93 10.06 1.70
C ASN A 549 20.76 9.93 0.42
N ALA A 550 21.24 8.72 0.18
CA ALA A 550 21.82 8.32 -1.09
C ALA A 550 21.23 6.97 -1.48
N ALA A 551 20.87 6.82 -2.74
CA ALA A 551 20.30 5.60 -3.25
C ALA A 551 20.88 5.27 -4.61
N ALA A 552 21.13 3.98 -4.86
CA ALA A 552 21.69 3.47 -6.10
C ALA A 552 20.92 2.24 -6.57
N VAL A 553 20.76 2.12 -7.88
CA VAL A 553 20.14 0.99 -8.56
C VAL A 553 21.08 0.51 -9.65
N VAL A 554 21.28 -0.81 -9.75
CA VAL A 554 22.00 -1.44 -10.86
C VAL A 554 21.14 -2.57 -11.41
N ASN A 555 20.76 -2.48 -12.66
CA ASN A 555 20.08 -3.55 -13.38
C ASN A 555 21.07 -4.27 -14.30
N THR A 556 21.16 -5.57 -14.17
CA THR A 556 21.95 -6.42 -15.06
C THR A 556 21.05 -7.44 -15.73
N SER A 557 21.40 -7.87 -16.94
CA SER A 557 20.69 -8.93 -17.64
C SER A 557 21.65 -9.71 -18.56
N ASN A 558 21.22 -10.91 -18.95
CA ASN A 558 21.99 -11.76 -19.87
C ASN A 558 21.97 -11.22 -21.32
N ALA A 559 21.18 -10.20 -21.62
CA ALA A 559 20.91 -9.77 -22.99
C ALA A 559 21.15 -8.28 -23.27
N THR A 560 21.31 -7.46 -22.25
CA THR A 560 21.52 -6.02 -22.38
C THR A 560 22.67 -5.56 -21.49
N SER A 561 23.30 -4.44 -21.86
CA SER A 561 24.27 -3.76 -20.98
C SER A 561 23.62 -3.42 -19.62
N ALA A 562 24.44 -3.32 -18.60
CA ALA A 562 23.99 -2.87 -17.28
C ALA A 562 23.42 -1.45 -17.36
N GLU A 563 22.31 -1.23 -16.66
CA GLU A 563 21.71 0.08 -16.49
C GLU A 563 21.89 0.52 -15.05
N THR A 564 22.33 1.75 -14.84
CA THR A 564 22.62 2.30 -13.52
C THR A 564 21.72 3.51 -13.21
N GLY A 565 21.43 3.68 -11.95
CA GLY A 565 20.73 4.85 -11.42
C GLY A 565 21.30 5.23 -10.07
N PHE A 566 21.44 6.53 -9.85
CA PHE A 566 21.93 7.09 -8.60
C PHE A 566 21.16 8.35 -8.24
N ALA A 567 20.85 8.53 -6.95
CA ALA A 567 20.32 9.77 -6.42
C ALA A 567 20.96 10.09 -5.08
N ILE A 568 21.28 11.36 -4.87
CA ILE A 568 21.76 11.90 -3.60
C ILE A 568 20.96 13.14 -3.26
N GLY A 569 20.51 13.23 -2.03
CA GLY A 569 19.72 14.35 -1.61
C GLY A 569 19.58 14.44 -0.11
N GLY A 570 18.83 15.41 0.32
CA GLY A 570 18.47 15.57 1.70
C GLY A 570 17.49 16.70 1.89
N ASN A 571 17.02 16.80 3.12
CA ASN A 571 16.13 17.86 3.53
C ASN A 571 16.47 18.35 4.95
N MET A 572 16.16 19.62 5.18
CA MET A 572 16.31 20.27 6.46
C MET A 572 14.97 20.77 6.93
N ARG A 573 14.53 20.28 8.08
CA ARG A 573 13.26 20.64 8.69
C ARG A 573 13.48 21.52 9.90
N TRP A 574 12.80 22.66 9.89
CA TRP A 574 12.59 23.48 11.07
C TRP A 574 11.19 23.21 11.66
N LYS A 575 11.10 22.99 12.95
CA LYS A 575 9.85 22.85 13.70
C LYS A 575 9.81 23.91 14.79
N LYS A 576 8.72 24.66 14.86
CA LYS A 576 8.51 25.67 15.90
C LYS A 576 8.57 24.99 17.28
N PRO A 577 9.43 25.44 18.22
CA PRO A 577 9.44 24.95 19.60
C PRO A 577 8.05 25.12 20.23
N ASN A 578 7.56 24.07 20.89
CA ASN A 578 6.23 24.05 21.54
C ASN A 578 5.04 24.38 20.59
N GLY A 579 5.23 24.25 19.28
CA GLY A 579 4.22 24.53 18.27
C GLY A 579 4.06 23.40 17.24
N LYS A 580 3.00 23.47 16.43
CA LYS A 580 2.71 22.52 15.34
C LYS A 580 3.20 23.00 13.97
N ALA A 581 3.71 24.25 13.87
CA ALA A 581 4.25 24.78 12.62
C ALA A 581 5.60 24.14 12.29
N TRP A 582 5.79 23.81 11.00
CA TRP A 582 7.08 23.35 10.49
C TRP A 582 7.29 23.80 9.05
N VAL A 583 8.55 23.90 8.66
CA VAL A 583 9.00 24.15 7.29
C VAL A 583 10.09 23.13 6.95
N ASP A 584 10.03 22.54 5.77
CA ASP A 584 10.99 21.55 5.27
C ASP A 584 11.49 21.97 3.90
N MET A 585 12.80 22.06 3.73
CA MET A 585 13.46 22.38 2.47
C MET A 585 14.30 21.19 2.04
N GLY A 586 14.10 20.73 0.79
CA GLY A 586 14.80 19.57 0.26
C GLY A 586 15.40 19.81 -1.10
N ALA A 587 16.47 19.07 -1.40
CA ALA A 587 17.09 19.02 -2.71
C ALA A 587 17.61 17.61 -2.98
N THR A 588 17.40 17.11 -4.22
CA THR A 588 17.86 15.78 -4.67
C THR A 588 18.38 15.88 -6.09
N GLY A 589 19.66 15.55 -6.29
CA GLY A 589 20.26 15.32 -7.59
C GLY A 589 20.13 13.85 -7.99
N PHE A 590 19.85 13.58 -9.26
CA PHE A 590 19.66 12.23 -9.77
C PHE A 590 20.25 12.04 -11.16
N PHE A 591 20.82 10.84 -11.39
CA PHE A 591 21.47 10.43 -12.62
C PHE A 591 21.10 8.99 -12.89
N THR A 592 20.32 8.70 -13.91
CA THR A 592 19.92 7.35 -14.29
C THR A 592 20.04 7.15 -15.80
N ASP A 593 20.47 5.98 -16.23
CA ASP A 593 20.64 5.66 -17.64
C ASP A 593 19.30 5.49 -18.35
N SER A 594 18.29 5.00 -17.64
CA SER A 594 16.98 4.73 -18.21
C SER A 594 15.85 4.86 -17.16
N TYR A 595 14.60 4.82 -17.63
CA TYR A 595 13.44 4.67 -16.75
C TYR A 595 13.46 3.34 -15.96
N GLY A 596 14.12 2.29 -16.51
CA GLY A 596 14.29 1.00 -15.85
C GLY A 596 15.17 1.06 -14.61
N ALA A 597 16.13 1.98 -14.57
CA ALA A 597 17.06 2.20 -13.45
C ALA A 597 16.62 3.36 -12.53
N ARG A 598 15.31 3.71 -12.51
CA ARG A 598 14.80 4.78 -11.66
C ARG A 598 15.05 4.50 -10.18
N VAL A 599 15.29 5.58 -9.44
CA VAL A 599 15.59 5.55 -8.01
C VAL A 599 14.45 6.22 -7.23
N TYR A 600 14.14 5.71 -6.06
CA TYR A 600 13.12 6.28 -5.18
C TYR A 600 13.78 6.89 -3.94
N THR A 601 13.46 8.14 -3.64
CA THR A 601 13.88 8.78 -2.39
C THR A 601 12.70 9.45 -1.71
N TYR A 602 12.80 9.55 -0.39
CA TYR A 602 11.81 10.27 0.39
C TYR A 602 11.94 11.78 0.18
N GLU A 603 10.81 12.46 0.07
CA GLU A 603 10.68 13.92 0.20
C GLU A 603 9.51 14.26 1.14
N ALA A 604 9.58 15.38 1.85
CA ALA A 604 8.52 15.82 2.74
C ALA A 604 7.19 15.90 1.99
N SER A 605 6.14 15.31 2.57
CA SER A 605 4.81 15.23 1.98
C SER A 605 3.77 15.91 2.84
N LEU A 606 2.66 16.31 2.21
CA LEU A 606 1.48 16.81 2.92
C LEU A 606 0.70 15.64 3.53
N PRO A 607 -0.16 15.90 4.52
CA PRO A 607 -1.11 14.92 5.03
C PRO A 607 -1.87 14.19 3.91
N TYR A 608 -2.01 12.86 4.02
CA TYR A 608 -2.66 12.04 3.00
C TYR A 608 -2.04 12.16 1.59
N THR A 609 -0.72 12.32 1.51
CA THR A 609 0.02 12.25 0.26
C THR A 609 1.23 11.33 0.38
N PHE A 610 1.60 10.71 -0.74
CA PHE A 610 2.72 9.80 -0.78
C PHE A 610 4.05 10.56 -0.84
N GLY A 611 5.00 10.21 0.02
CA GLY A 611 6.28 10.90 0.20
C GLY A 611 7.46 10.33 -0.59
N PHE A 612 7.25 9.31 -1.44
CA PHE A 612 8.34 8.71 -2.23
C PHE A 612 8.25 9.13 -3.69
N THR A 613 9.22 9.92 -4.12
CA THR A 613 9.32 10.40 -5.49
C THR A 613 10.25 9.51 -6.29
N SER A 614 9.81 9.09 -7.48
CA SER A 614 10.64 8.36 -8.44
C SER A 614 11.47 9.32 -9.27
N PHE A 615 12.76 9.09 -9.33
CA PHE A 615 13.71 9.86 -10.12
C PHE A 615 14.23 9.00 -11.26
N PHE A 616 14.19 9.53 -12.47
CA PHE A 616 14.67 8.89 -13.68
C PHE A 616 15.28 9.92 -14.63
N TYR A 617 16.28 9.47 -15.42
CA TYR A 617 17.13 10.29 -16.26
C TYR A 617 18.10 11.17 -15.44
N LYS A 618 18.47 12.39 -15.92
CA LYS A 618 19.46 13.24 -15.27
C LYS A 618 18.84 14.57 -14.90
N GLY A 619 18.93 14.95 -13.64
CA GLY A 619 18.31 16.19 -13.19
C GLY A 619 18.48 16.48 -11.71
N MET A 620 17.78 17.53 -11.29
CA MET A 620 17.71 17.97 -9.89
C MET A 620 16.26 18.31 -9.54
N ARG A 621 15.85 17.93 -8.35
CA ARG A 621 14.56 18.34 -7.77
C ARG A 621 14.78 19.11 -6.47
N THR A 622 14.09 20.24 -6.33
CA THR A 622 14.01 21.01 -5.09
C THR A 622 12.58 21.03 -4.57
N THR A 623 12.42 21.02 -3.27
CA THR A 623 11.12 21.04 -2.61
C THR A 623 11.09 21.99 -1.42
N LEU A 624 9.95 22.64 -1.24
CA LEU A 624 9.63 23.42 -0.06
C LEU A 624 8.25 22.98 0.43
N ALA A 625 8.17 22.48 1.65
CA ALA A 625 6.91 22.11 2.27
C ALA A 625 6.74 22.82 3.61
N ALA A 626 5.53 23.24 3.93
CA ALA A 626 5.23 23.95 5.17
C ALA A 626 3.86 23.55 5.72
N SER A 627 3.77 23.56 7.05
CA SER A 627 2.51 23.41 7.79
C SER A 627 2.37 24.58 8.77
N LEU A 628 1.33 25.36 8.60
CA LEU A 628 1.10 26.60 9.34
C LEU A 628 -0.27 26.52 10.03
N PRO A 629 -0.35 26.37 11.36
CA PRO A 629 -1.60 26.54 12.10
C PRO A 629 -2.05 28.01 12.03
N LEU A 630 -3.11 28.28 11.29
CA LEU A 630 -3.70 29.61 11.18
C LEU A 630 -4.55 29.93 12.40
N VAL A 631 -5.32 28.92 12.87
CA VAL A 631 -6.04 28.98 14.14
C VAL A 631 -5.65 27.75 14.94
N GLN A 632 -5.06 27.99 16.11
CA GLN A 632 -4.49 26.92 16.93
C GLN A 632 -5.56 25.86 17.28
N GLY A 633 -5.30 24.60 16.90
CA GLY A 633 -6.19 23.48 17.15
C GLY A 633 -7.35 23.33 16.14
N HIS A 634 -7.62 24.35 15.32
CA HIS A 634 -8.79 24.35 14.42
C HIS A 634 -8.41 24.40 12.94
N LEU A 635 -7.63 25.36 12.50
CA LEU A 635 -7.36 25.58 11.08
C LEU A 635 -5.86 25.51 10.80
N THR A 636 -5.46 24.63 9.87
CA THR A 636 -4.07 24.46 9.44
C THR A 636 -4.00 24.58 7.92
N LEU A 637 -3.05 25.38 7.44
CA LEU A 637 -2.67 25.46 6.04
C LEU A 637 -1.40 24.65 5.82
N ASN A 638 -1.45 23.69 4.90
CA ASN A 638 -0.29 22.93 4.45
C ASN A 638 -0.02 23.27 2.98
N THR A 639 1.22 23.50 2.64
CA THR A 639 1.64 23.83 1.28
C THR A 639 2.89 23.05 0.90
N LYS A 640 3.00 22.67 -0.37
CA LYS A 640 4.22 22.09 -0.94
C LYS A 640 4.44 22.64 -2.33
N ILE A 641 5.67 23.04 -2.61
CA ILE A 641 6.14 23.46 -3.92
C ILE A 641 7.29 22.53 -4.30
N GLY A 642 7.23 21.95 -5.48
CA GLY A 642 8.28 21.11 -6.04
C GLY A 642 8.70 21.63 -7.41
N SER A 643 9.99 21.71 -7.67
CA SER A 643 10.55 22.02 -8.99
C SER A 643 11.53 20.94 -9.39
N THR A 644 11.36 20.37 -10.58
CA THR A 644 12.27 19.36 -11.15
C THR A 644 12.83 19.91 -12.48
N ILE A 645 14.14 19.93 -12.61
CA ILE A 645 14.86 20.32 -13.82
C ILE A 645 15.60 19.11 -14.36
N TYR A 646 15.44 18.82 -15.66
CA TYR A 646 16.16 17.77 -16.36
C TYR A 646 17.27 18.37 -17.21
N PHE A 647 18.44 17.71 -17.22
CA PHE A 647 19.66 18.19 -17.89
C PHE A 647 19.88 17.52 -19.25
N ASP A 648 19.17 16.44 -19.55
CA ASP A 648 19.45 15.55 -20.69
C ASP A 648 18.30 15.47 -21.71
N ARG A 649 17.26 16.32 -21.57
CA ARG A 649 16.08 16.25 -22.43
C ARG A 649 15.35 17.56 -22.55
N MET A 650 14.65 17.72 -23.69
CA MET A 650 13.83 18.89 -24.01
C MET A 650 12.34 18.66 -23.77
N ALA A 651 11.95 17.42 -23.43
CA ALA A 651 10.56 17.07 -23.15
C ALA A 651 10.49 15.95 -22.09
N ILE A 652 9.44 15.97 -21.26
CA ILE A 652 9.20 15.06 -20.15
C ILE A 652 7.92 14.27 -20.44
N GLY A 653 7.93 12.95 -20.20
CA GLY A 653 6.78 12.09 -20.41
C GLY A 653 6.52 11.75 -21.87
N THR A 654 5.37 11.07 -22.14
CA THR A 654 4.97 10.61 -23.48
C THR A 654 3.46 10.74 -23.68
N GLY A 655 3.01 10.71 -24.92
CA GLY A 655 1.58 10.78 -25.27
C GLY A 655 0.92 12.05 -24.76
N LEU A 656 -0.27 11.93 -24.16
CA LEU A 656 -1.02 13.06 -23.60
C LEU A 656 -0.39 13.65 -22.33
N ASP A 657 0.43 12.88 -21.62
CA ASP A 657 1.16 13.33 -20.43
C ASP A 657 2.50 14.01 -20.77
N LYS A 658 2.84 14.17 -22.04
CA LYS A 658 4.06 14.86 -22.49
C LYS A 658 4.02 16.35 -22.10
N ILE A 659 5.15 16.84 -21.59
CA ILE A 659 5.42 18.24 -21.26
C ILE A 659 6.59 18.69 -22.16
N ASP A 660 6.39 19.71 -22.99
CA ASP A 660 7.42 20.26 -23.86
C ASP A 660 8.26 21.30 -23.08
N ALA A 661 8.99 20.83 -22.10
CA ALA A 661 9.90 21.64 -21.29
C ALA A 661 10.96 20.74 -20.64
N THR A 662 12.08 21.36 -20.26
CA THR A 662 13.16 20.72 -19.48
C THR A 662 12.85 20.66 -17.98
N HIS A 663 11.79 21.33 -17.55
CA HIS A 663 11.42 21.50 -16.14
C HIS A 663 9.93 21.30 -15.94
N LYS A 664 9.55 20.98 -14.69
CA LYS A 664 8.16 20.93 -14.23
C LYS A 664 8.08 21.40 -12.79
N GLU A 665 7.09 22.26 -12.52
CA GLU A 665 6.80 22.75 -11.19
C GLU A 665 5.40 22.32 -10.77
N ASP A 666 5.30 21.82 -9.55
CA ASP A 666 4.05 21.40 -8.93
C ASP A 666 3.82 22.14 -7.60
N VAL A 667 2.61 22.62 -7.41
CA VAL A 667 2.18 23.28 -6.19
C VAL A 667 1.01 22.49 -5.61
N GLN A 668 1.09 22.19 -4.32
CA GLN A 668 0.00 21.58 -3.57
C GLN A 668 -0.41 22.51 -2.45
N VAL A 669 -1.68 22.75 -2.32
CA VAL A 669 -2.29 23.53 -1.23
C VAL A 669 -3.34 22.69 -0.54
N GLN A 670 -3.27 22.62 0.79
CA GLN A 670 -4.18 21.82 1.58
C GLN A 670 -4.63 22.60 2.81
N VAL A 671 -5.92 22.65 3.01
CA VAL A 671 -6.54 23.25 4.20
C VAL A 671 -7.15 22.14 5.04
N LYS A 672 -6.78 22.09 6.31
CA LYS A 672 -7.33 21.17 7.30
C LYS A 672 -8.07 21.97 8.36
N TRP A 673 -9.34 21.65 8.55
CA TRP A 673 -10.20 22.28 9.55
C TRP A 673 -10.75 21.24 10.53
N MET A 674 -10.61 21.51 11.82
CA MET A 674 -11.04 20.64 12.92
C MET A 674 -11.98 21.45 13.84
N PHE A 675 -13.11 20.85 14.23
CA PHE A 675 -14.10 21.50 15.10
C PHE A 675 -14.94 20.48 15.89
#